data_013daccca4c7442b1c7258c8c702b9d9
#
_entry.id   013daccca4c7442b1c7258c8c702b9d9
#
_cell.length_a   1.000
_cell.length_b   1.000
_cell.length_c   1.000
_cell.angle_alpha   90.00
_cell.angle_beta   90.00
_cell.angle_gamma   90.00
#
_symmetry.space_group_name_H-M   'P 1'
#
loop_
_entity.id
_entity.type
_entity.pdbx_description
1 polymer ?
#
loop_
_entity_poly.entity_id
_entity_poly.type
_entity_poly.pdbx_seq_one_letter_code
_entity_poly.pdbx_strand_id
1 'polypeptide(L)'
;MQKYILSPILAVFILLSAPLFGQKCGHDVLEEEVKRLYPNLSADEAEFISTVNFDAPHNTEAVVHTIPVVVHIIYDTQSDNISDKQVRDAIIGLNEDYRRLNADTSNTRSIFQGVAADCEIEFQLAKLDPQGNCSTAITRTQSALSVGANNNVKGLISWPNTKYLNIWVVNSISLSGSSSTGTVLGYAYKPNPGQSTTYDGIVIRHDRMGRIGTGTSMGRTLTHEAGHYLGLDHPFKGGCFAGDNCADTPPVLEASYGCNTNANTCSNDSPNKPDMIENYMDYADDNCMNLFTDDQRAIMRSNLANVARRGYLISATNAQTTGIEPGMALPCAPQANFKANQTVICNGTTVQFTDMSTSGNATNWSWYFPGGTPSTSTAQNPTVTYSNASGKTFKNYDVGLTVTNAVGTTQSYIDGYMSVHMPNSTIWANNFNSGFEFNTIPNGTWHVENSEGDNIKWERNSFNSFEGDFSVKLDNYNNEPDNTDALVTNFINVNRAAAMNFSFRYAVASKPGFAMDKLNVSVSQDCGETWESVRTLLGPLLYAATNKPNPWNPTSSSNWRKVTVGLDDYIGNQPIMIKVEFISGGGNNAFLDAFNLDVTLDQEELSANSITIFPNPSNGLFQVEGLPAGTAYRIFSIDGREIQQGTLALDASLQVNASPG
;
A
#
# COMPACT_ATOMS: atom_id res chain seq x y z
N MET A 1 -58.03 -3.93 44.75
CA MET A 1 -56.68 -3.48 44.48
C MET A 1 -55.98 -4.56 43.63
N GLN A 2 -56.02 -4.39 42.32
CA GLN A 2 -55.46 -5.34 41.36
C GLN A 2 -54.08 -4.84 40.94
N LYS A 3 -53.01 -5.62 41.26
CA LYS A 3 -51.62 -5.34 40.88
C LYS A 3 -51.42 -5.84 39.45
N TYR A 4 -51.13 -4.94 38.54
CA TYR A 4 -50.61 -5.28 37.20
C TYR A 4 -49.10 -5.49 37.28
N ILE A 5 -48.66 -6.70 36.89
CA ILE A 5 -47.26 -7.05 36.69
C ILE A 5 -46.93 -6.73 35.23
N LEU A 6 -46.11 -5.71 34.99
CA LEU A 6 -45.52 -5.45 33.67
C LEU A 6 -44.33 -6.42 33.48
N SER A 7 -44.46 -7.28 32.49
CA SER A 7 -43.37 -8.11 32.01
C SER A 7 -42.54 -7.32 30.97
N PRO A 8 -41.23 -7.26 31.03
CA PRO A 8 -40.46 -6.61 29.98
C PRO A 8 -40.36 -7.49 28.76
N ILE A 9 -40.86 -6.99 27.65
CA ILE A 9 -40.67 -7.61 26.31
C ILE A 9 -39.23 -7.36 25.92
N LEU A 10 -38.44 -8.42 25.92
CA LEU A 10 -37.07 -8.46 25.38
C LEU A 10 -37.17 -8.43 23.84
N ALA A 11 -36.98 -7.26 23.25
CA ALA A 11 -36.86 -7.14 21.80
C ALA A 11 -35.50 -7.74 21.36
N VAL A 12 -35.54 -8.96 20.88
CA VAL A 12 -34.40 -9.58 20.17
C VAL A 12 -34.29 -8.89 18.81
N PHE A 13 -33.35 -7.97 18.68
CA PHE A 13 -32.89 -7.50 17.37
C PHE A 13 -32.15 -8.65 16.69
N ILE A 14 -32.85 -9.40 15.83
CA ILE A 14 -32.22 -10.25 14.83
C ILE A 14 -31.59 -9.28 13.82
N LEU A 15 -30.28 -9.07 13.92
CA LEU A 15 -29.45 -8.55 12.84
C LEU A 15 -29.55 -9.58 11.70
N LEU A 16 -30.49 -9.38 10.80
CA LEU A 16 -30.45 -9.97 9.48
C LEU A 16 -29.17 -9.43 8.83
N SER A 17 -28.10 -10.21 8.88
CA SER A 17 -27.00 -10.05 7.95
C SER A 17 -27.60 -10.20 6.55
N ALA A 18 -27.79 -9.07 5.86
CA ALA A 18 -28.07 -9.13 4.43
C ALA A 18 -26.92 -9.98 3.81
N PRO A 19 -27.21 -10.98 2.99
CA PRO A 19 -26.14 -11.68 2.29
C PRO A 19 -25.36 -10.63 1.53
N LEU A 20 -24.04 -10.56 1.74
CA LEU A 20 -23.13 -9.85 0.85
C LEU A 20 -23.31 -10.54 -0.51
N PHE A 21 -24.06 -9.92 -1.40
CA PHE A 21 -24.18 -10.38 -2.77
C PHE A 21 -22.79 -10.27 -3.39
N GLY A 22 -22.27 -11.39 -3.85
CA GLY A 22 -20.94 -11.53 -4.39
C GLY A 22 -20.69 -10.60 -5.58
N GLN A 23 -19.44 -10.41 -5.85
CA GLN A 23 -18.93 -9.68 -7.00
C GLN A 23 -19.55 -10.26 -8.26
N LYS A 24 -20.01 -9.42 -9.19
CA LYS A 24 -20.54 -9.87 -10.48
C LYS A 24 -19.76 -9.20 -11.60
N CYS A 25 -19.21 -10.03 -12.47
CA CYS A 25 -18.74 -9.61 -13.78
C CYS A 25 -19.95 -9.39 -14.69
N GLY A 26 -19.89 -8.37 -15.54
CA GLY A 26 -20.93 -8.08 -16.51
C GLY A 26 -20.84 -8.89 -17.80
N HIS A 27 -19.84 -9.75 -17.95
CA HIS A 27 -19.54 -10.48 -19.18
C HIS A 27 -20.72 -11.33 -19.68
N ASP A 28 -21.35 -12.13 -18.80
CA ASP A 28 -22.43 -13.04 -19.21
C ASP A 28 -23.63 -12.30 -19.81
N VAL A 29 -23.97 -11.13 -19.25
CA VAL A 29 -25.04 -10.28 -19.79
C VAL A 29 -24.69 -9.77 -21.19
N LEU A 30 -23.45 -9.38 -21.39
CA LEU A 30 -22.97 -8.89 -22.68
C LEU A 30 -22.83 -10.01 -23.71
N GLU A 31 -22.39 -11.20 -23.30
CA GLU A 31 -22.27 -12.36 -24.17
C GLU A 31 -23.63 -12.73 -24.78
N GLU A 32 -24.71 -12.72 -24.00
CA GLU A 32 -26.06 -12.97 -24.49
C GLU A 32 -26.53 -11.88 -25.47
N GLU A 33 -26.16 -10.61 -25.26
CA GLU A 33 -26.44 -9.55 -26.20
C GLU A 33 -25.68 -9.73 -27.51
N VAL A 34 -24.39 -10.10 -27.41
CA VAL A 34 -23.54 -10.36 -28.59
C VAL A 34 -24.04 -11.57 -29.36
N LYS A 35 -24.43 -12.69 -28.73
CA LYS A 35 -25.00 -13.85 -29.39
C LYS A 35 -26.29 -13.52 -30.17
N ARG A 36 -27.08 -12.62 -29.62
CA ARG A 36 -28.30 -12.15 -30.31
C ARG A 36 -27.99 -11.35 -31.57
N LEU A 37 -26.90 -10.56 -31.56
CA LEU A 37 -26.45 -9.76 -32.71
C LEU A 37 -25.65 -10.57 -33.72
N TYR A 38 -24.96 -11.59 -33.25
CA TYR A 38 -24.06 -12.46 -34.05
C TYR A 38 -24.42 -13.94 -33.81
N PRO A 39 -25.44 -14.47 -34.47
CA PRO A 39 -25.96 -15.82 -34.22
C PRO A 39 -24.96 -16.96 -34.42
N ASN A 40 -23.88 -16.72 -35.19
CA ASN A 40 -22.84 -17.71 -35.45
C ASN A 40 -21.74 -17.70 -34.39
N LEU A 41 -21.75 -16.79 -33.40
CA LEU A 41 -20.70 -16.61 -32.41
C LEU A 41 -20.27 -17.93 -31.76
N SER A 42 -21.21 -18.73 -31.28
CA SER A 42 -20.91 -20.01 -30.62
C SER A 42 -20.23 -21.03 -31.56
N ALA A 43 -20.59 -21.03 -32.86
CA ALA A 43 -19.96 -21.88 -33.84
C ALA A 43 -18.51 -21.40 -34.13
N ASP A 44 -18.32 -20.10 -34.29
CA ASP A 44 -17.00 -19.48 -34.50
C ASP A 44 -16.06 -19.71 -33.32
N GLU A 45 -16.60 -19.67 -32.09
CA GLU A 45 -15.84 -20.00 -30.87
C GLU A 45 -15.47 -21.48 -30.81
N ALA A 46 -16.42 -22.39 -31.09
CA ALA A 46 -16.14 -23.82 -31.11
C ALA A 46 -15.10 -24.20 -32.18
N GLU A 47 -15.19 -23.57 -33.37
CA GLU A 47 -14.18 -23.74 -34.44
C GLU A 47 -12.81 -23.25 -33.93
N PHE A 48 -12.74 -22.05 -33.33
CA PHE A 48 -11.50 -21.54 -32.80
C PHE A 48 -10.91 -22.46 -31.71
N ILE A 49 -11.70 -22.90 -30.74
CA ILE A 49 -11.23 -23.79 -29.66
C ILE A 49 -10.66 -25.09 -30.24
N SER A 50 -11.25 -25.63 -31.34
CA SER A 50 -10.72 -26.84 -32.01
C SER A 50 -9.31 -26.64 -32.61
N THR A 51 -8.88 -25.40 -32.78
CA THR A 51 -7.53 -25.05 -33.27
C THR A 51 -6.50 -24.82 -32.16
N VAL A 52 -6.95 -24.72 -30.90
CA VAL A 52 -6.08 -24.47 -29.74
C VAL A 52 -5.22 -25.70 -29.46
N ASN A 53 -3.94 -25.51 -29.31
CA ASN A 53 -3.01 -26.57 -28.91
C ASN A 53 -2.84 -26.59 -27.41
N PHE A 54 -3.63 -27.41 -26.72
CA PHE A 54 -3.56 -27.59 -25.26
C PHE A 54 -2.33 -28.37 -24.78
N ASP A 55 -1.69 -29.16 -25.67
CA ASP A 55 -0.49 -29.94 -25.36
C ASP A 55 0.82 -29.17 -25.61
N ALA A 56 0.73 -27.84 -25.86
CA ALA A 56 1.93 -27.06 -26.12
C ALA A 56 2.87 -27.08 -24.90
N PRO A 57 4.12 -27.59 -25.05
CA PRO A 57 5.02 -27.71 -23.91
C PRO A 57 5.34 -26.34 -23.31
N HIS A 58 5.48 -26.31 -21.98
CA HIS A 58 6.09 -25.17 -21.28
C HIS A 58 7.54 -25.03 -21.73
N ASN A 59 7.78 -24.18 -22.72
CA ASN A 59 9.13 -23.96 -23.23
C ASN A 59 9.80 -22.92 -22.32
N THR A 60 10.94 -23.26 -21.74
CA THR A 60 11.75 -22.34 -20.90
C THR A 60 12.25 -21.11 -21.66
N GLU A 61 12.04 -21.06 -22.97
CA GLU A 61 12.35 -19.95 -23.89
C GLU A 61 11.09 -19.36 -24.54
N ALA A 62 9.91 -19.50 -23.90
CA ALA A 62 8.67 -19.00 -24.47
C ALA A 62 8.70 -17.47 -24.60
N VAL A 63 8.29 -16.99 -25.75
CA VAL A 63 8.20 -15.56 -26.04
C VAL A 63 7.11 -14.94 -25.17
N VAL A 64 7.47 -13.98 -24.35
CA VAL A 64 6.52 -13.15 -23.58
C VAL A 64 5.83 -12.19 -24.55
N HIS A 65 4.51 -12.21 -24.59
CA HIS A 65 3.72 -11.31 -25.41
C HIS A 65 3.37 -10.05 -24.61
N THR A 66 3.78 -8.87 -25.09
CA THR A 66 3.46 -7.60 -24.44
C THR A 66 2.32 -6.89 -25.17
N ILE A 67 1.26 -6.54 -24.43
CA ILE A 67 0.07 -5.86 -24.94
C ILE A 67 0.14 -4.37 -24.59
N PRO A 68 0.08 -3.46 -25.58
CA PRO A 68 0.01 -2.02 -25.32
C PRO A 68 -1.35 -1.65 -24.70
N VAL A 69 -1.33 -0.93 -23.58
CA VAL A 69 -2.53 -0.52 -22.81
C VAL A 69 -2.67 0.99 -22.81
N VAL A 70 -3.91 1.47 -22.86
CA VAL A 70 -4.30 2.82 -22.50
C VAL A 70 -5.42 2.78 -21.48
N VAL A 71 -5.35 3.64 -20.46
CA VAL A 71 -6.35 3.77 -19.40
C VAL A 71 -7.07 5.11 -19.53
N HIS A 72 -8.38 5.07 -19.68
CA HIS A 72 -9.26 6.22 -19.77
C HIS A 72 -10.03 6.37 -18.45
N ILE A 73 -9.66 7.33 -17.63
CA ILE A 73 -10.34 7.63 -16.38
C ILE A 73 -11.53 8.54 -16.72
N ILE A 74 -12.73 7.99 -16.63
CA ILE A 74 -13.99 8.72 -16.79
C ILE A 74 -14.54 8.97 -15.40
N TYR A 75 -14.55 10.21 -14.95
CA TYR A 75 -14.92 10.55 -13.59
C TYR A 75 -16.05 11.59 -13.54
N ASP A 76 -16.95 11.46 -12.59
CA ASP A 76 -17.98 12.47 -12.31
C ASP A 76 -17.50 13.42 -11.22
N THR A 77 -16.91 12.87 -10.17
CA THR A 77 -16.36 13.61 -9.04
C THR A 77 -14.86 13.32 -8.87
N GLN A 78 -14.17 14.14 -8.08
CA GLN A 78 -12.73 13.92 -7.84
C GLN A 78 -12.43 12.57 -7.16
N SER A 79 -13.38 11.97 -6.46
CA SER A 79 -13.19 10.66 -5.81
C SER A 79 -13.01 9.49 -6.76
N ASP A 80 -13.59 9.57 -7.94
CA ASP A 80 -13.47 8.56 -8.99
C ASP A 80 -12.41 8.92 -10.05
N ASN A 81 -11.73 10.07 -9.88
CA ASN A 81 -10.55 10.48 -10.64
C ASN A 81 -9.28 9.89 -10.02
N ILE A 82 -9.08 8.59 -10.21
CA ILE A 82 -7.98 7.86 -9.59
C ILE A 82 -6.59 8.38 -10.00
N SER A 83 -5.59 8.20 -9.13
CA SER A 83 -4.22 8.66 -9.36
C SER A 83 -3.51 7.86 -10.46
N ASP A 84 -2.48 8.47 -11.08
CA ASP A 84 -1.58 7.75 -11.99
C ASP A 84 -0.86 6.60 -11.26
N LYS A 85 -0.57 6.78 -9.97
CA LYS A 85 0.06 5.77 -9.11
C LYS A 85 -0.83 4.54 -8.99
N GLN A 86 -2.14 4.71 -8.77
CA GLN A 86 -3.11 3.62 -8.74
C GLN A 86 -3.19 2.88 -10.09
N VAL A 87 -3.20 3.59 -11.21
CA VAL A 87 -3.18 2.97 -12.55
C VAL A 87 -1.90 2.14 -12.75
N ARG A 88 -0.75 2.67 -12.37
CA ARG A 88 0.53 1.95 -12.51
C ARG A 88 0.58 0.72 -11.62
N ASP A 89 0.10 0.80 -10.37
CA ASP A 89 -0.02 -0.35 -9.48
C ASP A 89 -0.94 -1.43 -10.06
N ALA A 90 -2.06 -1.02 -10.67
CA ALA A 90 -2.97 -1.96 -11.33
C ALA A 90 -2.29 -2.75 -12.47
N ILE A 91 -1.47 -2.09 -13.29
CA ILE A 91 -0.71 -2.77 -14.36
C ILE A 91 0.40 -3.66 -13.78
N ILE A 92 1.05 -3.26 -12.68
CA ILE A 92 2.03 -4.10 -11.99
C ILE A 92 1.36 -5.38 -11.46
N GLY A 93 0.24 -5.24 -10.71
CA GLY A 93 -0.51 -6.38 -10.18
C GLY A 93 -1.03 -7.31 -11.29
N LEU A 94 -1.53 -6.74 -12.38
CA LEU A 94 -1.96 -7.50 -13.55
C LEU A 94 -0.82 -8.35 -14.14
N ASN A 95 0.38 -7.77 -14.24
CA ASN A 95 1.55 -8.51 -14.72
C ASN A 95 2.03 -9.57 -13.73
N GLU A 96 2.02 -9.28 -12.43
CA GLU A 96 2.33 -10.28 -11.41
C GLU A 96 1.43 -11.52 -11.54
N ASP A 97 0.12 -11.33 -11.75
CA ASP A 97 -0.85 -12.41 -11.91
C ASP A 97 -0.64 -13.22 -13.21
N TYR A 98 -0.49 -12.53 -14.33
CA TYR A 98 -0.30 -13.17 -15.64
C TYR A 98 1.04 -13.85 -15.80
N ARG A 99 2.06 -13.43 -15.04
CA ARG A 99 3.41 -14.02 -15.01
C ARG A 99 3.60 -14.97 -13.84
N ARG A 100 2.53 -15.22 -13.05
CA ARG A 100 2.58 -16.05 -11.84
C ARG A 100 3.70 -15.62 -10.87
N LEU A 101 3.91 -14.31 -10.75
CA LEU A 101 4.86 -13.68 -9.83
C LEU A 101 4.18 -13.10 -8.57
N ASN A 102 2.87 -13.25 -8.46
CA ASN A 102 2.07 -12.83 -7.31
C ASN A 102 2.56 -13.53 -6.03
N ALA A 103 2.69 -12.77 -4.94
CA ALA A 103 3.25 -13.26 -3.66
C ALA A 103 2.47 -14.43 -3.05
N ASP A 104 1.18 -14.55 -3.35
CA ASP A 104 0.26 -15.57 -2.86
C ASP A 104 0.22 -16.86 -3.68
N THR A 105 1.12 -17.06 -4.65
CA THR A 105 1.30 -18.34 -5.38
C THR A 105 1.55 -19.53 -4.43
N SER A 106 2.16 -19.28 -3.28
CA SER A 106 2.37 -20.29 -2.23
C SER A 106 1.07 -20.79 -1.58
N ASN A 107 -0.03 -20.05 -1.71
CA ASN A 107 -1.35 -20.40 -1.16
C ASN A 107 -2.16 -21.31 -2.11
N THR A 108 -1.68 -21.54 -3.35
CA THR A 108 -2.30 -22.49 -4.28
C THR A 108 -2.37 -23.87 -3.66
N ARG A 109 -3.57 -24.46 -3.53
CA ARG A 109 -3.73 -25.84 -3.03
C ARG A 109 -2.91 -26.82 -3.85
N SER A 110 -2.25 -27.78 -3.20
CA SER A 110 -1.32 -28.73 -3.84
C SER A 110 -1.94 -29.50 -5.02
N ILE A 111 -3.25 -29.76 -4.96
CA ILE A 111 -4.01 -30.43 -6.04
C ILE A 111 -4.03 -29.63 -7.36
N PHE A 112 -3.85 -28.31 -7.30
CA PHE A 112 -3.88 -27.43 -8.47
C PHE A 112 -2.51 -26.83 -8.86
N GLN A 113 -1.47 -27.06 -8.05
CA GLN A 113 -0.12 -26.57 -8.36
C GLN A 113 0.43 -27.07 -9.68
N GLY A 114 0.04 -28.30 -10.08
CA GLY A 114 0.52 -28.92 -11.33
C GLY A 114 -0.09 -28.37 -12.59
N VAL A 115 -1.17 -27.57 -12.52
CA VAL A 115 -1.84 -26.95 -13.67
C VAL A 115 -1.79 -25.42 -13.62
N ALA A 116 -1.17 -24.86 -12.59
CA ALA A 116 -1.10 -23.41 -12.43
C ALA A 116 0.01 -22.81 -13.32
N ALA A 117 -0.36 -21.91 -14.23
CA ALA A 117 0.48 -21.46 -15.33
C ALA A 117 1.07 -20.06 -15.16
N ASP A 118 2.31 -19.84 -15.62
CA ASP A 118 2.76 -18.54 -16.14
C ASP A 118 2.18 -18.37 -17.54
N CYS A 119 1.32 -17.37 -17.73
CA CYS A 119 0.66 -17.15 -19.02
C CYS A 119 1.61 -16.58 -20.07
N GLU A 120 2.78 -16.08 -19.67
CA GLU A 120 3.79 -15.44 -20.54
C GLU A 120 3.18 -14.26 -21.34
N ILE A 121 2.29 -13.51 -20.69
CA ILE A 121 1.63 -12.31 -21.20
C ILE A 121 1.95 -11.16 -20.24
N GLU A 122 2.31 -10.02 -20.81
CA GLU A 122 2.54 -8.77 -20.09
C GLU A 122 1.70 -7.63 -20.69
N PHE A 123 1.38 -6.66 -19.85
CA PHE A 123 0.65 -5.45 -20.20
C PHE A 123 1.54 -4.25 -19.94
N GLN A 124 1.63 -3.35 -20.89
CA GLN A 124 2.46 -2.16 -20.74
C GLN A 124 1.69 -0.91 -21.16
N LEU A 125 1.69 0.12 -20.32
CA LEU A 125 1.18 1.43 -20.71
C LEU A 125 1.94 1.92 -21.95
N ALA A 126 1.20 2.28 -22.99
CA ALA A 126 1.79 2.79 -24.22
C ALA A 126 2.57 4.08 -23.97
N LYS A 127 3.65 4.29 -24.70
CA LYS A 127 4.48 5.49 -24.59
C LYS A 127 4.19 6.50 -25.71
N LEU A 128 3.47 6.07 -26.75
CA LEU A 128 3.02 6.92 -27.84
C LEU A 128 1.49 6.87 -27.96
N ASP A 129 0.88 8.04 -28.20
CA ASP A 129 -0.53 8.17 -28.52
C ASP A 129 -0.82 7.75 -29.99
N PRO A 130 -2.09 7.69 -30.43
CA PRO A 130 -2.44 7.32 -31.81
C PRO A 130 -1.82 8.21 -32.89
N GLN A 131 -1.40 9.42 -32.55
CA GLN A 131 -0.74 10.36 -33.44
C GLN A 131 0.79 10.24 -33.42
N GLY A 132 1.34 9.38 -32.56
CA GLY A 132 2.78 9.20 -32.38
C GLY A 132 3.44 10.22 -31.46
N ASN A 133 2.65 11.00 -30.72
CA ASN A 133 3.18 11.86 -29.68
C ASN A 133 3.41 11.10 -28.40
N CYS A 134 4.28 11.62 -27.55
CA CYS A 134 4.57 11.06 -26.24
C CYS A 134 3.37 11.12 -25.30
N SER A 135 3.11 10.03 -24.63
CA SER A 135 1.97 9.87 -23.75
C SER A 135 2.32 9.02 -22.53
N THR A 136 1.62 9.25 -21.44
CA THR A 136 1.58 8.36 -20.27
C THR A 136 0.62 7.19 -20.46
N ALA A 137 -0.17 7.21 -21.55
CA ALA A 137 -1.31 6.34 -21.80
C ALA A 137 -2.38 6.37 -20.68
N ILE A 138 -2.45 7.47 -19.95
CA ILE A 138 -3.50 7.72 -18.95
C ILE A 138 -4.21 9.01 -19.37
N THR A 139 -5.50 8.91 -19.65
CA THR A 139 -6.33 10.06 -20.04
C THR A 139 -7.43 10.29 -19.02
N ARG A 140 -7.89 11.52 -18.90
CA ARG A 140 -8.93 11.91 -17.95
C ARG A 140 -10.04 12.69 -18.65
N THR A 141 -11.29 12.26 -18.41
CA THR A 141 -12.49 12.87 -18.98
C THR A 141 -13.55 13.00 -17.89
N GLN A 142 -13.91 14.23 -17.53
CA GLN A 142 -15.02 14.44 -16.61
C GLN A 142 -16.37 14.26 -17.32
N SER A 143 -17.21 13.37 -16.81
CA SER A 143 -18.52 13.09 -17.37
C SER A 143 -19.43 12.37 -16.38
N ALA A 144 -20.66 12.81 -16.27
CA ALA A 144 -21.71 12.12 -15.50
C ALA A 144 -22.03 10.69 -16.00
N LEU A 145 -21.58 10.33 -17.22
CA LEU A 145 -21.68 8.94 -17.72
C LEU A 145 -20.81 7.95 -16.97
N SER A 146 -19.92 8.42 -16.11
CA SER A 146 -19.17 7.57 -15.16
C SER A 146 -20.08 6.84 -14.18
N VAL A 147 -21.21 7.44 -13.81
CA VAL A 147 -22.19 6.85 -12.88
C VAL A 147 -23.18 5.99 -13.66
N GLY A 148 -23.27 4.71 -13.32
CA GLY A 148 -24.09 3.75 -14.05
C GLY A 148 -23.60 3.51 -15.49
N ALA A 149 -22.29 3.48 -15.65
CA ALA A 149 -21.61 3.38 -16.94
C ALA A 149 -21.97 2.09 -17.69
N ASN A 150 -21.97 2.20 -19.00
CA ASN A 150 -22.08 1.11 -19.96
C ASN A 150 -21.22 1.45 -21.20
N ASN A 151 -21.53 0.89 -22.36
CA ASN A 151 -20.75 1.18 -23.58
C ASN A 151 -20.74 2.65 -24.01
N ASN A 152 -21.62 3.51 -23.46
CA ASN A 152 -21.66 4.94 -23.81
C ASN A 152 -20.36 5.66 -23.40
N VAL A 153 -19.68 5.24 -22.34
CA VAL A 153 -18.40 5.86 -21.92
C VAL A 153 -17.31 5.69 -22.96
N LYS A 154 -17.37 4.62 -23.76
CA LYS A 154 -16.39 4.32 -24.80
C LYS A 154 -16.46 5.31 -25.97
N GLY A 155 -17.61 5.95 -26.15
CA GLY A 155 -17.82 7.03 -27.12
C GLY A 155 -17.24 8.38 -26.71
N LEU A 156 -16.92 8.58 -25.43
CA LEU A 156 -16.30 9.82 -24.95
C LEU A 156 -14.84 9.93 -25.38
N ILE A 157 -14.11 8.84 -25.23
CA ILE A 157 -12.71 8.71 -25.64
C ILE A 157 -12.36 7.23 -25.86
N SER A 158 -11.69 6.94 -26.94
CA SER A 158 -11.14 5.63 -27.28
C SER A 158 -9.89 5.80 -28.12
N TRP A 159 -8.88 4.97 -27.89
CA TRP A 159 -7.77 4.83 -28.82
C TRP A 159 -8.03 3.65 -29.77
N PRO A 160 -7.40 3.59 -30.96
CA PRO A 160 -7.61 2.49 -31.90
C PRO A 160 -7.38 1.13 -31.22
N ASN A 161 -8.43 0.32 -31.07
CA ASN A 161 -8.35 -0.99 -30.43
C ASN A 161 -7.55 -2.03 -31.23
N THR A 162 -7.24 -1.73 -32.50
CA THR A 162 -6.25 -2.49 -33.30
C THR A 162 -4.81 -2.22 -32.88
N LYS A 163 -4.57 -1.25 -31.98
CA LYS A 163 -3.25 -0.90 -31.47
C LYS A 163 -3.14 -1.02 -29.96
N TYR A 164 -4.22 -0.74 -29.25
CA TYR A 164 -4.23 -0.62 -27.79
C TYR A 164 -5.36 -1.44 -27.17
N LEU A 165 -5.09 -2.09 -26.05
CA LEU A 165 -6.13 -2.48 -25.11
C LEU A 165 -6.61 -1.19 -24.43
N ASN A 166 -7.89 -0.83 -24.63
CA ASN A 166 -8.53 0.29 -23.96
C ASN A 166 -9.15 -0.21 -22.64
N ILE A 167 -8.85 0.48 -21.53
CA ILE A 167 -9.46 0.23 -20.22
C ILE A 167 -10.14 1.53 -19.79
N TRP A 168 -11.46 1.49 -19.58
CA TRP A 168 -12.24 2.62 -19.06
C TRP A 168 -12.49 2.42 -17.57
N VAL A 169 -11.99 3.34 -16.76
CA VAL A 169 -12.23 3.38 -15.32
C VAL A 169 -13.42 4.29 -15.04
N VAL A 170 -14.40 3.80 -14.28
CA VAL A 170 -15.68 4.49 -14.06
C VAL A 170 -16.10 4.43 -12.58
N ASN A 171 -17.03 5.31 -12.18
CA ASN A 171 -17.58 5.31 -10.82
C ASN A 171 -18.37 4.03 -10.52
N SER A 172 -19.36 3.71 -11.38
CA SER A 172 -20.23 2.54 -11.22
C SER A 172 -20.72 2.04 -12.58
N ILE A 173 -21.13 0.78 -12.64
CA ILE A 173 -21.53 0.10 -13.89
C ILE A 173 -22.99 -0.33 -13.79
N SER A 174 -23.77 -0.07 -14.86
CA SER A 174 -25.16 -0.53 -15.01
C SER A 174 -25.39 -1.03 -16.42
N LEU A 175 -25.64 -2.33 -16.56
CA LEU A 175 -25.89 -2.99 -17.84
C LEU A 175 -27.39 -3.24 -18.00
N SER A 176 -27.94 -2.91 -19.17
CA SER A 176 -29.35 -3.15 -19.52
C SER A 176 -29.61 -4.66 -19.58
N GLY A 177 -30.68 -5.12 -18.90
CA GLY A 177 -31.03 -6.54 -18.85
C GLY A 177 -30.46 -7.31 -17.66
N SER A 178 -29.62 -6.71 -16.83
CA SER A 178 -29.22 -7.32 -15.56
C SER A 178 -30.39 -7.20 -14.57
N SER A 179 -31.20 -8.25 -14.46
CA SER A 179 -32.22 -8.37 -13.40
C SER A 179 -31.63 -8.69 -12.05
N SER A 180 -30.30 -8.61 -11.92
CA SER A 180 -29.57 -9.09 -10.77
C SER A 180 -29.39 -8.00 -9.73
N THR A 181 -29.63 -8.33 -8.49
CA THR A 181 -29.46 -7.52 -7.29
C THR A 181 -27.98 -7.32 -6.89
N GLY A 182 -27.02 -7.70 -7.74
CA GLY A 182 -25.59 -7.59 -7.45
C GLY A 182 -24.93 -6.38 -8.12
N THR A 183 -23.79 -5.94 -7.56
CA THR A 183 -22.98 -4.86 -8.10
C THR A 183 -22.04 -5.40 -9.17
N VAL A 184 -22.07 -4.83 -10.39
CA VAL A 184 -21.11 -5.15 -11.46
C VAL A 184 -19.81 -4.40 -11.17
N LEU A 185 -18.68 -5.10 -11.12
CA LEU A 185 -17.34 -4.53 -10.82
C LEU A 185 -16.54 -4.25 -12.07
N GLY A 186 -16.73 -5.03 -13.11
CA GLY A 186 -16.10 -4.89 -14.42
C GLY A 186 -16.85 -5.65 -15.50
N TYR A 187 -16.46 -5.42 -16.74
CA TYR A 187 -16.82 -6.25 -17.88
C TYR A 187 -15.84 -6.09 -19.04
N ALA A 188 -15.71 -7.15 -19.82
CA ALA A 188 -14.94 -7.16 -21.05
C ALA A 188 -15.67 -7.93 -22.15
N TYR A 189 -15.30 -7.65 -23.41
CA TYR A 189 -15.73 -8.43 -24.55
C TYR A 189 -14.68 -9.45 -24.96
N LYS A 190 -15.09 -10.69 -25.21
CA LYS A 190 -14.23 -11.73 -25.77
C LYS A 190 -13.85 -11.40 -27.23
N PRO A 191 -12.71 -11.94 -27.72
CA PRO A 191 -12.32 -11.78 -29.11
C PRO A 191 -13.35 -12.37 -30.06
N ASN A 192 -13.94 -11.54 -30.91
CA ASN A 192 -14.91 -11.96 -31.91
C ASN A 192 -14.62 -11.30 -33.26
N PRO A 193 -14.30 -12.06 -34.32
CA PRO A 193 -14.00 -11.53 -35.64
C PRO A 193 -15.13 -10.71 -36.27
N GLY A 194 -16.38 -10.97 -35.92
CA GLY A 194 -17.56 -10.27 -36.45
C GLY A 194 -17.99 -9.05 -35.64
N GLN A 195 -17.38 -8.80 -34.48
CA GLN A 195 -17.82 -7.73 -33.59
C GLN A 195 -17.34 -6.36 -34.04
N SER A 196 -18.20 -5.36 -33.86
CA SER A 196 -17.78 -3.95 -34.00
C SER A 196 -16.64 -3.63 -33.04
N THR A 197 -15.55 -3.15 -33.61
CA THR A 197 -14.36 -2.76 -32.85
C THR A 197 -14.59 -1.58 -31.90
N THR A 198 -15.69 -0.85 -32.04
CA THR A 198 -16.01 0.35 -31.26
C THR A 198 -16.20 0.09 -29.76
N TYR A 199 -16.65 -1.11 -29.40
CA TYR A 199 -16.93 -1.45 -27.99
C TYR A 199 -15.89 -2.35 -27.34
N ASP A 200 -14.83 -2.71 -28.05
CA ASP A 200 -13.81 -3.62 -27.57
C ASP A 200 -12.94 -3.00 -26.48
N GLY A 201 -12.62 -3.79 -25.45
CA GLY A 201 -11.84 -3.38 -24.29
C GLY A 201 -12.55 -3.70 -22.97
N ILE A 202 -11.99 -3.15 -21.89
CA ILE A 202 -12.41 -3.41 -20.50
C ILE A 202 -13.04 -2.16 -19.89
N VAL A 203 -14.16 -2.31 -19.19
CA VAL A 203 -14.72 -1.29 -18.30
C VAL A 203 -14.62 -1.81 -16.87
N ILE A 204 -14.06 -1.01 -15.97
CA ILE A 204 -13.83 -1.39 -14.57
C ILE A 204 -14.18 -0.25 -13.63
N ARG A 205 -14.65 -0.55 -12.43
CA ARG A 205 -14.89 0.45 -11.40
C ARG A 205 -13.58 0.99 -10.85
N HIS A 206 -13.58 2.26 -10.50
CA HIS A 206 -12.43 2.97 -9.92
C HIS A 206 -11.90 2.32 -8.62
N ASP A 207 -12.80 1.78 -7.79
CA ASP A 207 -12.46 1.12 -6.52
C ASP A 207 -12.03 -0.36 -6.68
N ARG A 208 -11.85 -0.83 -7.93
CA ARG A 208 -11.38 -2.17 -8.31
C ARG A 208 -10.19 -2.14 -9.26
N MET A 209 -9.73 -0.94 -9.62
CA MET A 209 -8.56 -0.75 -10.47
C MET A 209 -7.29 -0.77 -9.60
N GLY A 210 -6.66 -1.95 -9.45
CA GLY A 210 -5.42 -2.13 -8.67
C GLY A 210 -5.65 -2.40 -7.19
N ARG A 211 -4.59 -2.22 -6.41
CA ARG A 211 -4.48 -2.56 -4.97
C ARG A 211 -4.49 -1.32 -4.07
N ILE A 212 -3.93 -0.22 -4.54
CA ILE A 212 -3.86 1.04 -3.81
C ILE A 212 -5.06 1.92 -4.15
N GLY A 213 -5.48 2.80 -3.25
CA GLY A 213 -6.66 3.66 -3.44
C GLY A 213 -8.02 2.92 -3.48
N THR A 214 -8.06 1.60 -3.25
CA THR A 214 -9.23 0.75 -3.46
C THR A 214 -9.85 0.18 -2.18
N GLY A 215 -9.25 0.46 -1.04
CA GLY A 215 -9.69 -0.09 0.25
C GLY A 215 -9.33 -1.56 0.45
N THR A 216 -10.05 -2.48 -0.14
CA THR A 216 -9.85 -3.93 0.07
C THR A 216 -9.54 -4.73 -1.19
N SER A 217 -9.52 -4.13 -2.37
CA SER A 217 -9.19 -4.83 -3.61
C SER A 217 -7.72 -5.25 -3.66
N MET A 218 -7.46 -6.45 -4.14
CA MET A 218 -6.11 -6.93 -4.47
C MET A 218 -5.81 -6.87 -5.98
N GLY A 219 -6.68 -6.19 -6.78
CA GLY A 219 -6.51 -6.02 -8.22
C GLY A 219 -7.10 -7.14 -9.06
N ARG A 220 -7.67 -8.19 -8.46
CA ARG A 220 -8.11 -9.40 -9.16
C ARG A 220 -9.25 -9.17 -10.15
N THR A 221 -10.06 -8.12 -9.95
CA THR A 221 -11.09 -7.74 -10.92
C THR A 221 -10.49 -7.41 -12.29
N LEU A 222 -9.41 -6.64 -12.36
CA LEU A 222 -8.75 -6.34 -13.65
C LEU A 222 -8.16 -7.59 -14.30
N THR A 223 -7.55 -8.46 -13.51
CA THR A 223 -7.00 -9.75 -13.95
C THR A 223 -8.09 -10.63 -14.55
N HIS A 224 -9.26 -10.70 -13.91
CA HIS A 224 -10.45 -11.42 -14.38
C HIS A 224 -10.95 -10.86 -15.73
N GLU A 225 -11.18 -9.56 -15.81
CA GLU A 225 -11.71 -8.93 -17.03
C GLU A 225 -10.71 -9.04 -18.20
N ALA A 226 -9.40 -8.99 -17.93
CA ALA A 226 -8.38 -9.24 -18.95
C ALA A 226 -8.39 -10.70 -19.43
N GLY A 227 -8.78 -11.66 -18.59
CA GLY A 227 -9.03 -13.05 -18.98
C GLY A 227 -10.14 -13.15 -20.03
N HIS A 228 -11.28 -12.52 -19.80
CA HIS A 228 -12.35 -12.42 -20.80
C HIS A 228 -11.90 -11.72 -22.08
N TYR A 229 -11.21 -10.59 -21.92
CA TYR A 229 -10.65 -9.87 -23.07
C TYR A 229 -9.74 -10.76 -23.93
N LEU A 230 -9.04 -11.72 -23.31
CA LEU A 230 -8.19 -12.70 -24.00
C LEU A 230 -8.89 -14.02 -24.35
N GLY A 231 -10.21 -14.14 -24.11
CA GLY A 231 -11.05 -15.22 -24.62
C GLY A 231 -11.47 -16.27 -23.62
N LEU A 232 -11.22 -16.10 -22.33
CA LEU A 232 -11.64 -17.05 -21.31
C LEU A 232 -13.11 -16.92 -20.95
N ASP A 233 -13.71 -18.02 -20.57
CA ASP A 233 -15.03 -18.15 -19.95
C ASP A 233 -14.89 -18.38 -18.45
N HIS A 234 -16.02 -18.26 -17.73
CA HIS A 234 -16.08 -18.62 -16.32
C HIS A 234 -16.04 -20.15 -16.13
N PRO A 235 -15.38 -20.70 -15.09
CA PRO A 235 -15.36 -22.14 -14.81
C PRO A 235 -16.77 -22.73 -14.57
N PHE A 236 -17.70 -21.91 -14.08
CA PHE A 236 -19.10 -22.31 -13.85
C PHE A 236 -20.01 -22.16 -15.08
N LYS A 237 -19.47 -21.81 -16.24
CA LYS A 237 -20.25 -21.68 -17.48
C LYS A 237 -20.90 -23.03 -17.85
N GLY A 238 -22.22 -23.05 -17.92
CA GLY A 238 -23.01 -24.26 -18.23
C GLY A 238 -23.08 -25.27 -17.06
N GLY A 239 -22.62 -24.93 -15.87
CA GLY A 239 -22.70 -25.79 -14.69
C GLY A 239 -21.85 -27.05 -14.81
N CYS A 240 -22.29 -28.16 -14.22
CA CYS A 240 -21.54 -29.42 -14.17
C CYS A 240 -21.39 -30.15 -15.52
N PHE A 241 -22.05 -29.76 -16.59
CA PHE A 241 -22.10 -30.53 -17.85
C PHE A 241 -21.44 -29.80 -19.05
N ALA A 242 -21.28 -28.52 -18.97
CA ALA A 242 -20.63 -27.72 -20.00
C ALA A 242 -19.54 -26.92 -19.33
N GLY A 243 -18.34 -27.03 -19.82
CA GLY A 243 -17.19 -26.36 -19.23
C GLY A 243 -16.88 -25.04 -19.90
N ASP A 244 -15.84 -24.44 -19.41
CA ASP A 244 -15.20 -23.22 -19.90
C ASP A 244 -14.20 -23.48 -21.04
N ASN A 245 -14.26 -24.65 -21.66
CA ASN A 245 -13.32 -25.18 -22.67
C ASN A 245 -11.92 -25.51 -22.11
N CYS A 246 -11.76 -25.63 -20.79
CA CYS A 246 -10.53 -26.00 -20.10
C CYS A 246 -10.72 -27.37 -19.41
N ALA A 247 -9.90 -28.35 -19.76
CA ALA A 247 -10.00 -29.69 -19.16
C ALA A 247 -9.33 -29.79 -17.78
N ASP A 248 -8.47 -28.85 -17.49
CA ASP A 248 -7.69 -28.77 -16.26
C ASP A 248 -8.40 -27.96 -15.14
N THR A 249 -9.47 -27.25 -15.45
CA THR A 249 -10.42 -26.69 -14.49
C THR A 249 -11.46 -27.72 -14.08
N PRO A 250 -11.73 -27.98 -12.78
CA PRO A 250 -12.86 -28.81 -12.37
C PRO A 250 -14.20 -28.19 -12.79
N PRO A 251 -15.22 -28.99 -13.10
CA PRO A 251 -16.55 -28.45 -13.34
C PRO A 251 -17.12 -27.81 -12.08
N VAL A 252 -17.79 -26.66 -12.21
CA VAL A 252 -18.37 -25.87 -11.11
C VAL A 252 -19.83 -25.58 -11.47
N LEU A 253 -20.77 -25.84 -10.53
CA LEU A 253 -22.21 -25.67 -10.78
C LEU A 253 -22.59 -24.19 -10.93
N GLU A 254 -22.05 -23.35 -10.08
CA GLU A 254 -22.31 -21.91 -9.98
C GLU A 254 -21.09 -21.17 -9.43
N ALA A 255 -21.06 -19.84 -9.56
CA ALA A 255 -19.95 -19.03 -9.08
C ALA A 255 -19.63 -19.27 -7.60
N SER A 256 -18.35 -19.41 -7.27
CA SER A 256 -17.88 -19.50 -5.89
C SER A 256 -17.89 -18.11 -5.23
N TYR A 257 -18.21 -18.04 -3.95
CA TYR A 257 -18.12 -16.82 -3.14
C TYR A 257 -17.39 -17.09 -1.83
N GLY A 258 -16.61 -16.12 -1.38
CA GLY A 258 -15.73 -16.31 -0.23
C GLY A 258 -14.56 -17.24 -0.53
N CYS A 259 -13.94 -17.79 0.52
CA CYS A 259 -12.75 -18.66 0.42
C CYS A 259 -13.03 -20.09 0.92
N ASN A 260 -14.10 -20.73 0.47
CA ASN A 260 -14.44 -22.08 0.92
C ASN A 260 -13.63 -23.14 0.14
N THR A 261 -12.48 -23.52 0.69
CA THR A 261 -11.60 -24.55 0.10
C THR A 261 -12.18 -25.95 0.05
N ASN A 262 -13.31 -26.21 0.70
CA ASN A 262 -14.00 -27.50 0.72
C ASN A 262 -15.19 -27.55 -0.24
N ALA A 263 -15.47 -26.46 -0.97
CA ALA A 263 -16.52 -26.46 -1.97
C ALA A 263 -16.21 -27.51 -3.05
N ASN A 264 -17.22 -28.29 -3.41
CA ASN A 264 -17.20 -29.28 -4.48
C ASN A 264 -18.63 -29.43 -4.99
N THR A 265 -19.00 -28.56 -5.89
CA THR A 265 -20.40 -28.42 -6.33
C THR A 265 -20.77 -29.40 -7.43
N CYS A 266 -19.76 -29.98 -8.11
CA CYS A 266 -19.92 -31.02 -9.12
C CYS A 266 -19.11 -32.27 -8.72
N SER A 267 -19.58 -33.44 -9.09
CA SER A 267 -18.93 -34.72 -8.76
C SER A 267 -18.85 -35.67 -9.96
N ASN A 268 -18.93 -35.12 -11.16
CA ASN A 268 -18.92 -35.87 -12.43
C ASN A 268 -17.54 -35.88 -13.11
N ASP A 269 -16.53 -35.31 -12.50
CA ASP A 269 -15.13 -35.41 -12.92
C ASP A 269 -14.43 -36.63 -12.32
N SER A 270 -13.36 -37.07 -12.97
CA SER A 270 -12.57 -38.24 -12.53
C SER A 270 -11.07 -37.99 -12.76
N PRO A 271 -10.26 -37.88 -11.71
CA PRO A 271 -10.65 -37.93 -10.28
C PRO A 271 -11.46 -36.72 -9.85
N ASN A 272 -12.42 -36.96 -8.93
CA ASN A 272 -13.24 -35.86 -8.42
C ASN A 272 -12.37 -34.85 -7.66
N LYS A 273 -12.46 -33.55 -8.06
CA LYS A 273 -11.70 -32.45 -7.50
C LYS A 273 -12.64 -31.41 -6.87
N PRO A 274 -12.24 -30.71 -5.83
CA PRO A 274 -13.00 -29.58 -5.30
C PRO A 274 -13.03 -28.42 -6.30
N ASP A 275 -13.98 -27.49 -6.15
CA ASP A 275 -14.07 -26.26 -6.94
C ASP A 275 -12.74 -25.48 -6.84
N MET A 276 -12.26 -24.95 -7.98
CA MET A 276 -10.98 -24.24 -8.06
C MET A 276 -11.19 -22.76 -7.71
N ILE A 277 -11.40 -22.46 -6.42
CA ILE A 277 -11.62 -21.09 -5.93
C ILE A 277 -10.40 -20.18 -6.11
N GLU A 278 -9.22 -20.75 -6.39
CA GLU A 278 -8.00 -20.04 -6.73
C GLU A 278 -7.99 -19.48 -8.14
N ASN A 279 -8.93 -19.90 -9.00
CA ASN A 279 -8.95 -19.49 -10.40
C ASN A 279 -9.42 -18.04 -10.53
N TYR A 280 -8.65 -17.21 -11.24
CA TYR A 280 -8.99 -15.81 -11.49
C TYR A 280 -10.30 -15.61 -12.25
N MET A 281 -10.78 -16.63 -12.96
CA MET A 281 -12.06 -16.56 -13.70
C MET A 281 -13.27 -16.97 -12.88
N ASP A 282 -13.13 -17.35 -11.60
CA ASP A 282 -14.26 -17.55 -10.67
C ASP A 282 -14.59 -16.25 -9.92
N TYR A 283 -15.55 -16.26 -8.99
CA TYR A 283 -16.01 -15.13 -8.20
C TYR A 283 -15.64 -15.24 -6.72
N ALA A 284 -14.63 -16.05 -6.39
CA ALA A 284 -14.08 -16.13 -5.04
C ALA A 284 -13.53 -14.76 -4.61
N ASP A 285 -13.29 -14.58 -3.32
CA ASP A 285 -12.71 -13.34 -2.82
C ASP A 285 -11.28 -13.14 -3.34
N ASP A 286 -10.87 -11.89 -3.57
CA ASP A 286 -9.56 -11.52 -4.12
C ASP A 286 -8.38 -12.22 -3.41
N ASN A 287 -8.47 -12.44 -2.09
CA ASN A 287 -7.41 -13.07 -1.28
C ASN A 287 -7.29 -14.59 -1.44
N CYS A 288 -8.19 -15.22 -2.17
CA CYS A 288 -8.13 -16.65 -2.48
C CYS A 288 -7.69 -16.92 -3.91
N MET A 289 -7.97 -16.00 -4.83
CA MET A 289 -7.65 -16.13 -6.24
C MET A 289 -6.16 -15.87 -6.48
N ASN A 290 -5.46 -16.82 -7.12
CA ASN A 290 -4.01 -16.73 -7.30
C ASN A 290 -3.46 -17.46 -8.53
N LEU A 291 -4.30 -17.98 -9.45
CA LEU A 291 -3.84 -18.69 -10.63
C LEU A 291 -4.75 -18.59 -11.85
N PHE A 292 -4.14 -18.72 -13.02
CA PHE A 292 -4.72 -19.27 -14.25
C PHE A 292 -4.20 -20.68 -14.46
N THR A 293 -4.90 -21.48 -15.30
CA THR A 293 -4.46 -22.83 -15.65
C THR A 293 -3.73 -22.90 -16.98
N ASP A 294 -3.11 -24.04 -17.29
CA ASP A 294 -2.42 -24.29 -18.56
C ASP A 294 -3.35 -24.20 -19.76
N ASP A 295 -4.57 -24.73 -19.65
CA ASP A 295 -5.55 -24.65 -20.74
C ASP A 295 -6.04 -23.22 -20.94
N GLN A 296 -6.25 -22.46 -19.86
CA GLN A 296 -6.57 -21.04 -19.93
C GLN A 296 -5.43 -20.25 -20.59
N ARG A 297 -4.18 -20.53 -20.25
CA ARG A 297 -3.00 -19.97 -20.92
C ARG A 297 -3.01 -20.29 -22.42
N ALA A 298 -3.28 -21.55 -22.80
CA ALA A 298 -3.31 -21.97 -24.19
C ALA A 298 -4.36 -21.22 -25.00
N ILE A 299 -5.57 -21.02 -24.46
CA ILE A 299 -6.64 -20.24 -25.09
C ILE A 299 -6.21 -18.78 -25.29
N MET A 300 -5.70 -18.12 -24.24
CA MET A 300 -5.29 -16.72 -24.29
C MET A 300 -4.18 -16.50 -25.33
N ARG A 301 -3.16 -17.34 -25.32
CA ARG A 301 -2.04 -17.25 -26.26
C ARG A 301 -2.47 -17.55 -27.70
N SER A 302 -3.40 -18.50 -27.90
CA SER A 302 -3.96 -18.78 -29.23
C SER A 302 -4.76 -17.60 -29.80
N ASN A 303 -5.49 -16.87 -28.95
CA ASN A 303 -6.14 -15.61 -29.33
C ASN A 303 -5.13 -14.53 -29.74
N LEU A 304 -4.00 -14.43 -29.03
CA LEU A 304 -2.91 -13.50 -29.37
C LEU A 304 -2.13 -13.94 -30.61
N ALA A 305 -2.04 -15.23 -30.89
CA ALA A 305 -1.41 -15.71 -32.14
C ALA A 305 -2.29 -15.49 -33.37
N ASN A 306 -3.59 -15.29 -33.24
CA ASN A 306 -4.56 -15.16 -34.34
C ASN A 306 -4.81 -13.69 -34.68
N VAL A 307 -4.36 -13.28 -35.89
CA VAL A 307 -4.49 -11.88 -36.37
C VAL A 307 -5.97 -11.43 -36.47
N ALA A 308 -6.88 -12.34 -36.80
CA ALA A 308 -8.30 -12.02 -36.87
C ALA A 308 -8.94 -11.79 -35.48
N ARG A 309 -8.24 -12.14 -34.38
CA ARG A 309 -8.70 -11.98 -33.00
C ARG A 309 -7.91 -10.90 -32.25
N ARG A 310 -6.72 -11.21 -31.70
CA ARG A 310 -5.91 -10.27 -30.91
C ARG A 310 -4.46 -10.15 -31.41
N GLY A 311 -4.06 -10.90 -32.42
CA GLY A 311 -2.68 -10.97 -32.91
C GLY A 311 -2.10 -9.64 -33.41
N TYR A 312 -2.94 -8.70 -33.81
CA TYR A 312 -2.51 -7.35 -34.18
C TYR A 312 -1.86 -6.59 -33.01
N LEU A 313 -2.29 -6.86 -31.76
CA LEU A 313 -1.78 -6.17 -30.57
C LEU A 313 -0.31 -6.45 -30.31
N ILE A 314 0.13 -7.68 -30.57
CA ILE A 314 1.49 -8.16 -30.25
C ILE A 314 2.46 -8.13 -31.47
N SER A 315 2.04 -7.53 -32.58
CA SER A 315 2.92 -7.43 -33.74
C SER A 315 4.08 -6.47 -33.47
N ALA A 316 5.27 -6.78 -34.03
CA ALA A 316 6.44 -5.91 -33.91
C ALA A 316 6.16 -4.47 -34.40
N THR A 317 5.40 -4.33 -35.50
CA THR A 317 4.98 -3.02 -35.99
C THR A 317 4.12 -2.28 -34.99
N ASN A 318 3.24 -2.98 -34.27
CA ASN A 318 2.41 -2.36 -33.24
C ASN A 318 3.25 -1.95 -32.03
N ALA A 319 4.18 -2.78 -31.59
CA ALA A 319 5.10 -2.44 -30.50
C ALA A 319 5.86 -1.13 -30.80
N GLN A 320 6.32 -0.95 -32.04
CA GLN A 320 6.97 0.29 -32.48
C GLN A 320 6.02 1.47 -32.51
N THR A 321 4.82 1.31 -33.09
CA THR A 321 3.87 2.45 -33.22
C THR A 321 3.25 2.88 -31.91
N THR A 322 3.25 2.03 -30.88
CA THR A 322 2.77 2.31 -29.51
C THR A 322 3.89 2.67 -28.54
N GLY A 323 5.15 2.59 -29.00
CA GLY A 323 6.34 2.96 -28.23
C GLY A 323 6.75 1.96 -27.16
N ILE A 324 6.28 0.71 -27.22
CA ILE A 324 6.61 -0.33 -26.23
C ILE A 324 7.74 -1.26 -26.71
N GLU A 325 8.23 -1.10 -27.94
CA GLU A 325 9.36 -1.88 -28.44
C GLU A 325 10.60 -1.67 -27.53
N PRO A 326 11.21 -2.73 -27.00
CA PRO A 326 12.38 -2.61 -26.14
C PRO A 326 13.55 -1.89 -26.85
N GLY A 327 14.13 -0.89 -26.18
CA GLY A 327 15.27 -0.14 -26.73
C GLY A 327 14.93 0.89 -27.82
N MET A 328 13.66 1.03 -28.20
CA MET A 328 13.24 2.01 -29.20
C MET A 328 13.52 3.44 -28.73
N ALA A 329 14.12 4.26 -29.61
CA ALA A 329 14.23 5.71 -29.37
C ALA A 329 12.86 6.37 -29.54
N LEU A 330 12.35 6.98 -28.47
CA LEU A 330 11.08 7.70 -28.49
C LEU A 330 11.30 9.18 -28.83
N PRO A 331 10.33 9.86 -29.49
CA PRO A 331 10.42 11.28 -29.81
C PRO A 331 10.17 12.18 -28.59
N CYS A 332 10.53 11.74 -27.41
CA CYS A 332 10.27 12.41 -26.14
C CYS A 332 11.54 12.60 -25.32
N ALA A 333 11.62 13.71 -24.61
CA ALA A 333 12.52 13.80 -23.47
C ALA A 333 12.07 12.84 -22.35
N PRO A 334 12.99 12.18 -21.64
CA PRO A 334 12.64 11.40 -20.47
C PRO A 334 12.06 12.31 -19.38
N GLN A 335 11.21 11.79 -18.51
CA GLN A 335 10.76 12.47 -17.31
C GLN A 335 11.46 11.85 -16.13
N ALA A 336 12.36 12.60 -15.48
CA ALA A 336 13.17 12.13 -14.37
C ALA A 336 12.31 11.73 -13.18
N ASN A 337 12.50 10.54 -12.67
CA ASN A 337 11.94 10.05 -11.41
C ASN A 337 12.82 8.94 -10.87
N PHE A 338 12.83 8.76 -9.55
CA PHE A 338 13.64 7.74 -8.90
C PHE A 338 13.05 7.27 -7.58
N LYS A 339 13.54 6.15 -7.09
CA LYS A 339 13.30 5.68 -5.73
C LYS A 339 14.57 5.09 -5.12
N ALA A 340 14.66 5.13 -3.80
CA ALA A 340 15.61 4.36 -3.02
C ALA A 340 14.93 3.12 -2.43
N ASN A 341 15.69 2.07 -2.13
CA ASN A 341 15.17 0.93 -1.38
C ASN A 341 14.84 1.29 0.08
N GLN A 342 15.50 2.32 0.63
CA GLN A 342 15.30 2.88 1.96
C GLN A 342 15.61 4.37 1.95
N THR A 343 14.86 5.16 2.71
CA THR A 343 15.06 6.61 2.89
C THR A 343 15.54 6.97 4.30
N VAL A 344 15.24 6.12 5.28
CA VAL A 344 15.69 6.21 6.67
C VAL A 344 16.73 5.13 6.90
N ILE A 345 17.95 5.51 7.27
CA ILE A 345 19.08 4.59 7.36
C ILE A 345 20.02 4.89 8.52
N CYS A 346 20.81 3.90 8.93
CA CYS A 346 21.96 4.10 9.81
C CYS A 346 23.14 4.71 9.09
N ASN A 347 24.00 5.36 9.87
CA ASN A 347 25.32 5.83 9.44
C ASN A 347 26.16 4.65 8.89
N GLY A 348 26.62 4.79 7.67
CA GLY A 348 27.42 3.78 6.97
C GLY A 348 26.61 2.78 6.15
N THR A 349 25.27 2.89 6.07
CA THR A 349 24.44 2.03 5.24
C THR A 349 24.61 2.35 3.75
N THR A 350 24.62 1.30 2.93
CA THR A 350 24.63 1.40 1.47
C THR A 350 23.20 1.27 0.94
N VAL A 351 22.77 2.24 0.16
CA VAL A 351 21.43 2.38 -0.42
C VAL A 351 21.47 2.10 -1.92
N GLN A 352 20.52 1.34 -2.41
CA GLN A 352 20.30 1.12 -3.83
C GLN A 352 19.28 2.14 -4.35
N PHE A 353 19.69 2.95 -5.33
CA PHE A 353 18.80 3.81 -6.09
C PHE A 353 18.36 3.14 -7.38
N THR A 354 17.11 3.35 -7.76
CA THR A 354 16.52 2.82 -8.99
C THR A 354 15.96 3.96 -9.81
N ASP A 355 16.35 4.02 -11.07
CA ASP A 355 15.75 4.93 -12.07
C ASP A 355 14.30 4.51 -12.34
N MET A 356 13.38 5.44 -12.10
CA MET A 356 11.94 5.30 -12.33
C MET A 356 11.45 6.27 -13.42
N SER A 357 12.40 6.80 -14.22
CA SER A 357 12.08 7.77 -15.27
C SER A 357 11.12 7.19 -16.31
N THR A 358 10.21 8.04 -16.77
CA THR A 358 9.14 7.68 -17.71
C THR A 358 9.24 8.48 -19.01
N SER A 359 8.27 8.31 -19.91
CA SER A 359 8.19 8.95 -21.22
C SER A 359 9.31 8.50 -22.16
N GLY A 360 10.24 9.37 -22.58
CA GLY A 360 11.37 9.01 -23.43
C GLY A 360 12.36 8.10 -22.72
N ASN A 361 12.96 7.15 -23.45
CA ASN A 361 14.03 6.34 -22.87
C ASN A 361 15.26 7.21 -22.61
N ALA A 362 15.71 7.27 -21.36
CA ALA A 362 16.96 7.93 -21.01
C ALA A 362 18.16 7.15 -21.60
N THR A 363 19.14 7.89 -22.11
CA THR A 363 20.41 7.35 -22.58
C THR A 363 21.57 7.72 -21.68
N ASN A 364 21.38 8.74 -20.84
CA ASN A 364 22.37 9.20 -19.90
C ASN A 364 21.70 9.56 -18.57
N TRP A 365 22.40 9.26 -17.49
CA TRP A 365 22.02 9.57 -16.11
C TRP A 365 23.10 10.41 -15.46
N SER A 366 22.71 11.38 -14.65
CA SER A 366 23.60 12.16 -13.80
C SER A 366 22.95 12.31 -12.43
N TRP A 367 23.47 11.55 -11.49
CA TRP A 367 23.01 11.57 -10.10
C TRP A 367 23.84 12.51 -9.25
N TYR A 368 23.17 13.10 -8.25
CA TYR A 368 23.75 13.95 -7.24
C TYR A 368 23.35 13.46 -5.85
N PHE A 369 24.36 13.09 -5.03
CA PHE A 369 24.22 12.51 -3.71
C PHE A 369 25.08 13.25 -2.69
N PRO A 370 24.68 14.45 -2.22
CA PRO A 370 25.41 15.14 -1.18
C PRO A 370 25.52 14.28 0.08
N GLY A 371 26.73 14.16 0.65
CA GLY A 371 27.00 13.30 1.80
C GLY A 371 27.10 11.81 1.52
N GLY A 372 26.84 11.37 0.30
CA GLY A 372 26.99 9.99 -0.16
C GLY A 372 28.40 9.71 -0.72
N THR A 373 28.74 8.44 -0.76
CA THR A 373 29.96 7.94 -1.40
C THR A 373 29.58 6.81 -2.36
N PRO A 374 29.69 7.00 -3.68
CA PRO A 374 30.12 8.24 -4.37
C PRO A 374 29.10 9.38 -4.23
N SER A 375 29.54 10.63 -4.33
CA SER A 375 28.66 11.81 -4.27
C SER A 375 27.96 12.12 -5.60
N THR A 376 28.37 11.47 -6.67
CA THR A 376 27.76 11.53 -8.02
C THR A 376 27.86 10.18 -8.70
N SER A 377 26.97 9.89 -9.66
CA SER A 377 27.02 8.68 -10.46
C SER A 377 26.43 8.90 -11.85
N THR A 378 26.91 8.12 -12.83
CA THR A 378 26.32 8.04 -14.18
C THR A 378 25.67 6.68 -14.45
N ALA A 379 25.70 5.77 -13.49
CA ALA A 379 25.00 4.49 -13.60
C ALA A 379 23.48 4.70 -13.58
N GLN A 380 22.73 3.88 -14.28
CA GLN A 380 21.26 3.93 -14.26
C GLN A 380 20.73 3.68 -12.85
N ASN A 381 21.23 2.65 -12.18
CA ASN A 381 20.81 2.23 -10.85
C ASN A 381 22.03 2.15 -9.90
N PRO A 382 22.49 3.29 -9.34
CA PRO A 382 23.69 3.31 -8.51
C PRO A 382 23.42 2.83 -7.09
N THR A 383 24.48 2.36 -6.42
CA THR A 383 24.56 2.17 -4.99
C THR A 383 25.38 3.28 -4.35
N VAL A 384 24.95 3.79 -3.19
CA VAL A 384 25.59 4.90 -2.48
C VAL A 384 25.61 4.62 -0.99
N THR A 385 26.79 4.77 -0.39
CA THR A 385 26.94 4.67 1.08
C THR A 385 26.86 6.06 1.69
N TYR A 386 25.98 6.26 2.66
CA TYR A 386 25.80 7.53 3.34
C TYR A 386 26.45 7.53 4.73
N SER A 387 27.02 8.68 5.10
CA SER A 387 27.58 8.88 6.43
C SER A 387 27.13 10.20 7.05
N ASN A 388 26.91 10.19 8.37
CA ASN A 388 26.58 11.35 9.16
C ASN A 388 27.81 11.79 9.99
N ALA A 389 28.66 12.61 9.41
CA ALA A 389 29.82 13.20 10.11
C ALA A 389 29.49 14.52 10.85
N SER A 390 28.21 14.89 10.96
CA SER A 390 27.81 16.19 11.50
C SER A 390 27.83 16.30 13.02
N GLY A 391 27.99 15.18 13.74
CA GLY A 391 27.82 15.10 15.20
C GLY A 391 26.38 15.27 15.71
N LYS A 392 25.40 15.39 14.79
CA LYS A 392 23.96 15.42 15.13
C LYS A 392 23.40 14.01 15.20
N THR A 393 22.26 13.85 15.88
CA THR A 393 21.56 12.57 16.03
C THR A 393 21.13 11.97 14.70
N PHE A 394 20.73 12.82 13.75
CA PHE A 394 20.54 12.47 12.35
C PHE A 394 20.88 13.64 11.43
N LYS A 395 21.01 13.37 10.15
CA LYS A 395 21.21 14.37 9.12
C LYS A 395 20.48 13.99 7.84
N ASN A 396 19.73 14.95 7.28
CA ASN A 396 19.08 14.79 6.00
C ASN A 396 20.00 15.18 4.85
N TYR A 397 19.84 14.49 3.73
CA TYR A 397 20.56 14.74 2.49
C TYR A 397 19.58 14.72 1.32
N ASP A 398 19.77 15.65 0.42
CA ASP A 398 19.02 15.74 -0.82
C ASP A 398 19.45 14.66 -1.80
N VAL A 399 18.62 14.38 -2.78
CA VAL A 399 18.96 13.51 -3.91
C VAL A 399 18.48 14.15 -5.20
N GLY A 400 19.34 14.15 -6.21
CA GLY A 400 19.02 14.64 -7.53
C GLY A 400 19.31 13.62 -8.62
N LEU A 401 18.41 13.51 -9.60
CA LEU A 401 18.62 12.76 -10.82
C LEU A 401 18.32 13.66 -12.02
N THR A 402 19.29 13.78 -12.91
CA THR A 402 19.12 14.35 -14.24
C THR A 402 19.20 13.22 -15.26
N VAL A 403 18.20 13.13 -16.13
CA VAL A 403 18.17 12.15 -17.23
C VAL A 403 18.11 12.86 -18.58
N THR A 404 18.81 12.31 -19.56
CA THR A 404 18.96 12.91 -20.90
C THR A 404 18.81 11.86 -21.99
N ASN A 405 18.20 12.26 -23.11
CA ASN A 405 18.28 11.56 -24.39
C ASN A 405 18.51 12.56 -25.53
N ALA A 406 18.45 12.13 -26.78
CA ALA A 406 18.64 13.00 -27.94
C ALA A 406 17.57 14.11 -28.09
N VAL A 407 16.42 13.96 -27.44
CA VAL A 407 15.29 14.90 -27.53
C VAL A 407 15.38 15.97 -26.44
N GLY A 408 15.88 15.65 -25.25
CA GLY A 408 15.96 16.62 -24.17
C GLY A 408 16.46 16.04 -22.84
N THR A 409 16.44 16.92 -21.85
CA THR A 409 16.92 16.67 -20.48
C THR A 409 15.87 17.09 -19.48
N THR A 410 15.63 16.28 -18.46
CA THR A 410 14.81 16.64 -17.30
C THR A 410 15.52 16.29 -16.01
N GLN A 411 15.06 16.87 -14.91
CA GLN A 411 15.62 16.67 -13.58
C GLN A 411 14.51 16.41 -12.57
N SER A 412 14.75 15.50 -11.63
CA SER A 412 14.04 15.33 -10.38
C SER A 412 15.00 15.62 -9.23
N TYR A 413 14.59 16.43 -8.27
CA TYR A 413 15.39 16.80 -7.11
C TYR A 413 14.49 16.83 -5.88
N ILE A 414 14.87 16.07 -4.85
CA ILE A 414 14.08 15.93 -3.62
C ILE A 414 14.94 16.37 -2.44
N ASP A 415 14.52 17.44 -1.78
CA ASP A 415 15.15 17.97 -0.58
C ASP A 415 14.95 17.02 0.60
N GLY A 416 16.04 16.72 1.32
CA GLY A 416 16.00 15.91 2.52
C GLY A 416 15.57 14.47 2.31
N TYR A 417 15.68 13.93 1.10
CA TYR A 417 15.21 12.59 0.74
C TYR A 417 15.80 11.46 1.58
N MET A 418 17.08 11.56 1.93
CA MET A 418 17.77 10.58 2.77
C MET A 418 17.90 11.10 4.20
N SER A 419 17.53 10.31 5.20
CA SER A 419 17.74 10.58 6.62
C SER A 419 18.73 9.60 7.23
N VAL A 420 19.91 10.07 7.62
CA VAL A 420 21.01 9.24 8.11
C VAL A 420 21.14 9.38 9.62
N HIS A 421 20.81 8.34 10.36
CA HIS A 421 20.75 8.31 11.82
C HIS A 421 22.02 7.74 12.45
N MET A 422 22.35 8.21 13.65
CA MET A 422 23.47 7.75 14.46
C MET A 422 22.94 6.82 15.56
N PRO A 423 23.14 5.49 15.49
CA PRO A 423 22.60 4.55 16.47
C PRO A 423 23.01 4.80 17.91
N ASN A 424 24.20 5.40 18.11
CA ASN A 424 24.72 5.73 19.44
C ASN A 424 24.17 7.04 20.02
N SER A 425 23.40 7.79 19.24
CA SER A 425 22.78 9.06 19.65
C SER A 425 21.33 8.84 20.00
N THR A 426 21.08 8.05 21.03
CA THR A 426 19.72 7.70 21.47
C THR A 426 19.18 8.71 22.49
N ILE A 427 17.85 8.94 22.44
CA ILE A 427 17.14 9.55 23.56
C ILE A 427 16.68 8.45 24.51
N TRP A 428 16.73 8.74 25.81
CA TRP A 428 16.15 7.82 26.79
C TRP A 428 14.62 7.85 26.71
N ALA A 429 13.98 6.70 26.82
CA ALA A 429 12.53 6.58 26.71
C ALA A 429 11.77 7.51 27.68
N ASN A 430 12.27 7.65 28.92
CA ASN A 430 11.71 8.57 29.91
C ASN A 430 11.97 10.07 29.65
N ASN A 431 12.79 10.39 28.66
CA ASN A 431 13.06 11.77 28.21
C ASN A 431 12.41 12.05 26.83
N PHE A 432 11.56 11.16 26.37
CA PHE A 432 10.82 11.39 25.14
C PHE A 432 9.94 12.63 25.28
N ASN A 433 10.13 13.60 24.41
CA ASN A 433 9.41 14.85 24.45
C ASN A 433 8.38 14.90 23.31
N SER A 434 7.14 15.10 23.67
CA SER A 434 6.01 15.29 22.76
C SER A 434 6.09 16.57 21.92
N GLY A 435 7.06 17.47 22.24
CA GLY A 435 7.01 18.89 21.95
C GLY A 435 7.22 19.29 20.51
N PHE A 436 6.16 19.80 19.93
CA PHE A 436 6.25 20.73 18.81
C PHE A 436 6.32 22.19 19.29
N GLU A 437 6.34 22.41 20.61
CA GLU A 437 6.26 23.73 21.26
C GLU A 437 7.52 24.59 20.99
N PHE A 438 8.68 23.99 20.91
CA PHE A 438 9.93 24.72 20.97
C PHE A 438 10.74 24.81 19.69
N ASN A 439 10.41 24.06 18.64
CA ASN A 439 11.28 23.98 17.48
C ASN A 439 10.54 23.69 16.17
N THR A 440 11.19 24.07 15.08
CA THR A 440 10.82 23.63 13.73
C THR A 440 10.93 22.11 13.59
N ILE A 441 10.11 21.50 12.71
CA ILE A 441 10.33 20.13 12.27
C ILE A 441 11.14 20.22 10.96
N PRO A 442 12.17 19.38 10.78
CA PRO A 442 12.70 18.36 11.70
C PRO A 442 13.41 18.95 12.94
N ASN A 443 13.39 18.19 14.03
CA ASN A 443 14.09 18.54 15.28
C ASN A 443 14.90 17.35 15.81
N GLY A 444 15.47 17.44 17.02
CA GLY A 444 16.28 16.35 17.58
C GLY A 444 15.53 15.05 17.85
N THR A 445 14.19 15.08 17.90
CA THR A 445 13.32 13.92 18.17
C THR A 445 12.68 13.38 16.89
N TRP A 446 12.19 14.26 16.02
CA TRP A 446 11.40 13.94 14.86
C TRP A 446 12.06 14.40 13.56
N HIS A 447 11.99 13.57 12.53
CA HIS A 447 12.19 14.00 11.15
C HIS A 447 10.92 13.74 10.33
N VAL A 448 10.81 14.42 9.20
CA VAL A 448 9.69 14.30 8.26
C VAL A 448 10.18 13.50 7.06
N GLU A 449 9.50 12.40 6.75
CA GLU A 449 9.67 11.62 5.53
C GLU A 449 8.59 12.05 4.54
N ASN A 450 9.01 12.55 3.37
CA ASN A 450 8.17 12.88 2.23
C ASN A 450 8.73 12.11 1.03
N SER A 451 8.19 10.93 0.79
CA SER A 451 8.73 9.99 -0.19
C SER A 451 8.48 10.41 -1.64
N GLU A 452 7.45 11.19 -1.88
CA GLU A 452 7.11 11.71 -3.20
C GLU A 452 7.94 12.96 -3.57
N GLY A 453 8.51 13.65 -2.57
CA GLY A 453 9.28 14.87 -2.77
C GLY A 453 8.45 16.05 -3.27
N ASP A 454 7.15 16.03 -3.05
CA ASP A 454 6.24 17.13 -3.36
C ASP A 454 6.29 18.23 -2.29
N ASN A 455 5.45 19.26 -2.42
CA ASN A 455 5.39 20.34 -1.46
C ASN A 455 4.49 20.05 -0.25
N ILE A 456 3.83 18.90 -0.19
CA ILE A 456 2.92 18.50 0.88
C ILE A 456 3.64 17.54 1.78
N LYS A 457 3.74 17.91 3.05
CA LYS A 457 4.43 17.14 4.10
C LYS A 457 3.95 17.58 5.47
N TRP A 458 4.28 16.84 6.50
CA TRP A 458 4.02 17.26 7.86
C TRP A 458 4.78 18.56 8.19
N GLU A 459 4.04 19.58 8.60
CA GLU A 459 4.58 20.88 8.99
C GLU A 459 4.09 21.30 10.37
N ARG A 460 4.92 22.06 11.07
CA ARG A 460 4.51 22.65 12.36
C ARG A 460 3.41 23.69 12.15
N ASN A 461 2.36 23.58 12.92
CA ASN A 461 1.17 24.43 12.84
C ASN A 461 0.93 25.16 14.18
N SER A 462 0.66 26.44 14.12
CA SER A 462 0.50 27.32 15.29
C SER A 462 -0.95 27.74 15.58
N PHE A 463 -1.93 27.17 14.88
CA PHE A 463 -3.32 27.64 14.99
C PHE A 463 -4.29 26.64 15.61
N ASN A 464 -3.94 25.37 15.60
CA ASN A 464 -4.83 24.29 16.03
C ASN A 464 -4.00 23.23 16.75
N SER A 465 -4.03 23.22 18.06
CA SER A 465 -3.35 22.26 18.92
C SER A 465 -4.33 21.61 19.89
N PHE A 466 -3.98 20.43 20.41
CA PHE A 466 -4.68 19.81 21.51
C PHE A 466 -4.08 20.26 22.84
N GLU A 467 -2.74 20.32 22.89
CA GLU A 467 -1.96 20.73 24.05
C GLU A 467 -0.97 21.82 23.63
N GLY A 468 -0.77 22.83 24.47
CA GLY A 468 0.12 23.94 24.16
C GLY A 468 -0.35 24.83 22.99
N ASP A 469 0.60 25.41 22.29
CA ASP A 469 0.36 26.37 21.20
C ASP A 469 0.56 25.76 19.80
N PHE A 470 1.17 24.57 19.69
CA PHE A 470 1.57 23.98 18.42
C PHE A 470 1.21 22.52 18.26
N SER A 471 0.88 22.15 17.05
CA SER A 471 0.71 20.78 16.58
C SER A 471 1.49 20.57 15.29
N VAL A 472 1.37 19.42 14.65
CA VAL A 472 1.76 19.23 13.26
C VAL A 472 0.54 19.02 12.40
N LYS A 473 0.59 19.57 11.19
CA LYS A 473 -0.44 19.50 10.17
C LYS A 473 0.10 18.89 8.89
N LEU A 474 -0.69 18.02 8.27
CA LEU A 474 -0.55 17.63 6.88
C LEU A 474 -1.71 18.27 6.09
N ASP A 475 -1.38 19.00 5.02
CA ASP A 475 -2.38 19.60 4.12
C ASP A 475 -2.95 18.53 3.18
N ASN A 476 -3.55 17.50 3.76
CA ASN A 476 -4.09 16.37 3.02
C ASN A 476 -5.30 16.72 2.16
N TYR A 477 -5.91 17.91 2.38
CA TYR A 477 -6.98 18.42 1.52
C TYR A 477 -6.51 18.65 0.07
N ASN A 478 -5.24 19.03 -0.11
CA ASN A 478 -4.60 19.28 -1.40
C ASN A 478 -3.63 18.13 -1.79
N ASN A 479 -3.53 17.09 -0.97
CA ASN A 479 -2.63 15.96 -1.24
C ASN A 479 -3.23 15.02 -2.29
N GLU A 480 -2.36 14.43 -3.10
CA GLU A 480 -2.78 13.41 -4.06
C GLU A 480 -3.11 12.09 -3.32
N PRO A 481 -4.13 11.36 -3.79
CA PRO A 481 -4.37 10.00 -3.27
C PRO A 481 -3.11 9.13 -3.40
N ASP A 482 -2.91 8.25 -2.43
CA ASP A 482 -1.79 7.31 -2.31
C ASP A 482 -0.42 7.94 -2.00
N ASN A 483 -0.33 9.26 -1.83
CA ASN A 483 0.86 9.89 -1.30
C ASN A 483 1.05 9.53 0.18
N THR A 484 2.31 9.36 0.56
CA THR A 484 2.69 8.89 1.88
C THR A 484 3.64 9.87 2.55
N ASP A 485 3.22 10.37 3.71
CA ASP A 485 3.99 11.31 4.53
C ASP A 485 4.14 10.77 5.95
N ALA A 486 5.33 10.77 6.50
CA ALA A 486 5.55 10.24 7.84
C ALA A 486 6.34 11.17 8.76
N LEU A 487 6.06 11.02 10.05
CA LEU A 487 6.92 11.47 11.15
C LEU A 487 7.68 10.26 11.67
N VAL A 488 9.00 10.36 11.72
CA VAL A 488 9.86 9.29 12.22
C VAL A 488 10.69 9.81 13.38
N THR A 489 10.71 9.05 14.49
CA THR A 489 11.55 9.41 15.64
C THR A 489 13.01 9.15 15.37
N ASN A 490 13.87 9.80 16.12
CA ASN A 490 15.22 9.32 16.32
C ASN A 490 15.22 8.04 17.17
N PHE A 491 16.37 7.40 17.34
CA PHE A 491 16.52 6.23 18.20
C PHE A 491 16.12 6.51 19.65
N ILE A 492 15.29 5.64 20.21
CA ILE A 492 14.82 5.65 21.58
C ILE A 492 15.46 4.47 22.30
N ASN A 493 16.18 4.74 23.39
CA ASN A 493 16.77 3.70 24.23
C ASN A 493 15.71 3.17 25.20
N VAL A 494 15.43 1.89 25.11
CA VAL A 494 14.39 1.18 25.88
C VAL A 494 14.93 0.10 26.80
N ASN A 495 16.25 0.02 27.01
CA ASN A 495 16.92 -1.06 27.73
C ASN A 495 16.59 -1.13 29.23
N ARG A 496 15.92 -0.09 29.80
CA ARG A 496 15.49 -0.01 31.21
C ARG A 496 13.98 0.00 31.35
N ALA A 497 13.23 -0.21 30.30
CA ALA A 497 11.79 -0.26 30.36
C ALA A 497 11.33 -1.64 30.85
N ALA A 498 10.32 -1.65 31.75
CA ALA A 498 9.58 -2.84 32.16
C ALA A 498 8.21 -2.92 31.48
N ALA A 499 7.64 -1.77 31.13
CA ALA A 499 6.44 -1.65 30.30
C ALA A 499 6.48 -0.33 29.53
N MET A 500 5.90 -0.30 28.34
CA MET A 500 5.99 0.86 27.46
C MET A 500 4.72 1.04 26.63
N ASN A 501 4.15 2.24 26.65
CA ASN A 501 3.01 2.62 25.83
C ASN A 501 3.29 3.91 25.08
N PHE A 502 3.16 3.87 23.76
CA PHE A 502 3.21 5.05 22.91
C PHE A 502 1.80 5.59 22.68
N SER A 503 1.61 6.88 22.84
CA SER A 503 0.30 7.49 22.60
C SER A 503 0.43 8.88 22.00
N PHE A 504 -0.60 9.30 21.25
CA PHE A 504 -0.73 10.65 20.71
C PHE A 504 -2.18 11.02 20.47
N ARG A 505 -2.42 12.30 20.22
CA ARG A 505 -3.70 12.84 19.77
C ARG A 505 -3.67 13.07 18.27
N TYR A 506 -4.79 12.81 17.62
CA TYR A 506 -4.96 13.05 16.19
C TYR A 506 -6.32 13.66 15.90
N ALA A 507 -6.38 14.51 14.87
CA ALA A 507 -7.60 15.10 14.36
C ALA A 507 -7.56 15.03 12.83
N VAL A 508 -8.38 14.15 12.27
CA VAL A 508 -8.46 13.91 10.82
C VAL A 508 -9.91 14.02 10.40
N ALA A 509 -10.18 14.61 9.26
CA ALA A 509 -11.52 14.69 8.70
C ALA A 509 -11.63 13.97 7.36
N SER A 510 -12.80 13.40 7.07
CA SER A 510 -13.08 12.89 5.74
C SER A 510 -13.60 14.00 4.80
N LYS A 511 -13.29 13.86 3.52
CA LYS A 511 -13.83 14.68 2.43
C LYS A 511 -14.87 13.85 1.68
N PRO A 512 -16.04 14.43 1.32
CA PRO A 512 -17.06 13.68 0.59
C PRO A 512 -16.53 13.11 -0.71
N GLY A 513 -16.81 11.84 -0.96
CA GLY A 513 -16.51 11.21 -2.24
C GLY A 513 -15.04 10.82 -2.45
N PHE A 514 -14.19 10.80 -1.45
CA PHE A 514 -12.79 10.36 -1.54
C PHE A 514 -12.57 9.00 -0.87
N ALA A 515 -11.48 8.33 -1.26
CA ALA A 515 -11.04 7.09 -0.65
C ALA A 515 -10.73 7.27 0.85
N MET A 516 -10.57 6.18 1.57
CA MET A 516 -10.27 6.24 2.99
C MET A 516 -8.80 6.55 3.24
N ASP A 517 -8.53 7.64 3.96
CA ASP A 517 -7.21 7.89 4.53
C ASP A 517 -6.82 6.78 5.49
N LYS A 518 -5.52 6.55 5.64
CA LYS A 518 -4.94 5.57 6.55
C LYS A 518 -3.86 6.21 7.40
N LEU A 519 -3.88 5.95 8.71
CA LEU A 519 -2.81 6.30 9.64
C LEU A 519 -2.22 5.01 10.20
N ASN A 520 -0.93 4.80 10.02
CA ASN A 520 -0.20 3.62 10.45
C ASN A 520 0.88 4.00 11.46
N VAL A 521 1.01 3.21 12.54
CA VAL A 521 2.11 3.30 13.50
C VAL A 521 2.95 2.06 13.35
N SER A 522 4.24 2.24 13.12
CA SER A 522 5.19 1.16 12.93
C SER A 522 6.44 1.36 13.80
N VAL A 523 7.11 0.25 14.13
CA VAL A 523 8.35 0.23 14.90
C VAL A 523 9.46 -0.43 14.07
N SER A 524 10.66 0.10 14.19
CA SER A 524 11.89 -0.48 13.62
C SER A 524 12.94 -0.61 14.71
N GLN A 525 13.70 -1.72 14.66
CA GLN A 525 14.89 -1.97 15.50
C GLN A 525 16.18 -2.06 14.67
N ASP A 526 16.10 -1.86 13.37
CA ASP A 526 17.17 -2.05 12.39
C ASP A 526 17.42 -0.80 11.52
N CYS A 527 17.18 0.38 12.07
CA CYS A 527 17.41 1.67 11.38
C CYS A 527 16.44 1.94 10.22
N GLY A 528 15.23 1.42 10.27
CA GLY A 528 14.25 1.60 9.20
C GLY A 528 14.44 0.65 8.01
N GLU A 529 15.31 -0.37 8.14
CA GLU A 529 15.43 -1.43 7.13
C GLU A 529 14.13 -2.23 7.05
N THR A 530 13.57 -2.57 8.21
CA THR A 530 12.23 -3.15 8.32
C THR A 530 11.37 -2.35 9.28
N TRP A 531 10.07 -2.30 8.99
CA TRP A 531 9.06 -1.65 9.79
C TRP A 531 7.92 -2.62 10.10
N GLU A 532 7.71 -2.90 11.38
CA GLU A 532 6.60 -3.69 11.84
C GLU A 532 5.42 -2.79 12.20
N SER A 533 4.25 -3.02 11.56
CA SER A 533 3.03 -2.25 11.82
C SER A 533 2.39 -2.71 13.13
N VAL A 534 2.33 -1.84 14.10
CA VAL A 534 1.76 -2.12 15.44
C VAL A 534 0.33 -1.57 15.60
N ARG A 535 -0.05 -0.59 14.78
CA ARG A 535 -1.42 -0.05 14.80
C ARG A 535 -1.76 0.60 13.46
N THR A 536 -2.93 0.24 12.93
CA THR A 536 -3.51 0.88 11.74
C THR A 536 -4.90 1.44 12.06
N LEU A 537 -5.16 2.68 11.64
CA LEU A 537 -6.45 3.35 11.71
C LEU A 537 -6.93 3.65 10.28
N LEU A 538 -8.16 3.25 9.97
CA LEU A 538 -8.77 3.38 8.65
C LEU A 538 -10.15 4.03 8.77
N GLY A 539 -10.52 4.87 7.82
CA GLY A 539 -11.87 5.37 7.61
C GLY A 539 -12.58 5.84 8.88
N PRO A 540 -13.72 5.26 9.28
CA PRO A 540 -14.49 5.73 10.45
C PRO A 540 -13.73 5.67 11.78
N LEU A 541 -12.74 4.79 11.92
CA LEU A 541 -11.86 4.74 13.10
C LEU A 541 -10.87 5.90 13.12
N LEU A 542 -10.46 6.39 11.95
CA LEU A 542 -9.54 7.51 11.81
C LEU A 542 -10.25 8.87 11.94
N TYR A 543 -11.44 9.03 11.35
CA TYR A 543 -12.05 10.36 11.21
C TYR A 543 -12.63 10.89 12.51
N ALA A 544 -12.15 12.04 12.98
CA ALA A 544 -12.72 12.84 14.05
C ALA A 544 -13.91 13.71 13.57
N ALA A 545 -13.93 14.04 12.29
CA ALA A 545 -15.04 14.73 11.62
C ALA A 545 -15.29 14.11 10.24
N THR A 546 -16.54 14.10 9.79
CA THR A 546 -16.92 13.46 8.53
C THR A 546 -17.52 14.47 7.56
N ASN A 547 -17.42 14.15 6.24
CA ASN A 547 -18.07 14.89 5.16
C ASN A 547 -17.76 16.40 5.15
N LYS A 548 -16.48 16.78 5.26
CA LYS A 548 -16.01 18.16 5.21
C LYS A 548 -15.61 18.54 3.78
N PRO A 549 -16.42 19.28 3.03
CA PRO A 549 -16.13 19.61 1.63
C PRO A 549 -15.05 20.68 1.47
N ASN A 550 -14.79 21.47 2.50
CA ASN A 550 -13.77 22.53 2.52
C ASN A 550 -12.61 22.13 3.46
N PRO A 551 -11.43 22.76 3.35
CA PRO A 551 -10.32 22.53 4.26
C PRO A 551 -10.76 22.64 5.72
N TRP A 552 -10.63 21.55 6.46
CA TRP A 552 -11.09 21.46 7.84
C TRP A 552 -9.91 21.59 8.81
N ASN A 553 -10.15 22.27 9.91
CA ASN A 553 -9.23 22.36 11.03
C ASN A 553 -9.98 22.06 12.34
N PRO A 554 -9.36 21.38 13.31
CA PRO A 554 -9.97 21.16 14.62
C PRO A 554 -10.13 22.51 15.36
N THR A 555 -11.30 22.74 15.95
CA THR A 555 -11.64 24.01 16.65
C THR A 555 -11.84 23.81 18.14
N SER A 556 -11.83 22.59 18.63
CA SER A 556 -12.01 22.25 20.06
C SER A 556 -11.33 20.94 20.40
N SER A 557 -11.09 20.69 21.69
CA SER A 557 -10.52 19.44 22.17
C SER A 557 -11.37 18.20 21.84
N SER A 558 -12.69 18.35 21.64
CA SER A 558 -13.58 17.27 21.21
C SER A 558 -13.34 16.78 19.77
N ASN A 559 -12.63 17.55 18.98
CA ASN A 559 -12.21 17.15 17.63
C ASN A 559 -10.97 16.25 17.62
N TRP A 560 -10.36 16.00 18.77
CA TRP A 560 -9.17 15.20 18.88
C TRP A 560 -9.47 13.83 19.47
N ARG A 561 -8.96 12.79 18.83
CA ARG A 561 -9.01 11.42 19.33
C ARG A 561 -7.65 11.01 19.87
N LYS A 562 -7.62 10.08 20.82
CA LYS A 562 -6.38 9.49 21.33
C LYS A 562 -6.22 8.07 20.78
N VAL A 563 -5.00 7.75 20.35
CA VAL A 563 -4.56 6.38 20.14
C VAL A 563 -3.50 6.05 21.19
N THR A 564 -3.49 4.80 21.64
CA THR A 564 -2.44 4.24 22.51
C THR A 564 -2.05 2.89 21.94
N VAL A 565 -0.75 2.63 21.90
CA VAL A 565 -0.14 1.42 21.35
C VAL A 565 0.81 0.86 22.38
N GLY A 566 0.61 -0.40 22.80
CA GLY A 566 1.55 -1.12 23.67
C GLY A 566 2.81 -1.47 22.85
N LEU A 567 3.97 -1.25 23.45
CA LEU A 567 5.27 -1.51 22.83
C LEU A 567 6.15 -2.44 23.70
N ASP A 568 5.55 -3.22 24.58
CA ASP A 568 6.27 -4.10 25.50
C ASP A 568 7.11 -5.16 24.76
N ASP A 569 6.68 -5.61 23.58
CA ASP A 569 7.40 -6.59 22.74
C ASP A 569 8.74 -6.05 22.20
N TYR A 570 8.95 -4.73 22.24
CA TYR A 570 10.16 -4.07 21.76
C TYR A 570 11.12 -3.67 22.87
N ILE A 571 10.82 -4.02 24.13
CA ILE A 571 11.68 -3.76 25.27
C ILE A 571 12.92 -4.67 25.21
N GLY A 572 14.12 -4.09 25.33
CA GLY A 572 15.35 -4.86 25.31
C GLY A 572 16.58 -4.01 25.09
N ASN A 573 17.65 -4.65 24.64
CA ASN A 573 18.97 -4.00 24.45
C ASN A 573 19.09 -3.21 23.12
N GLN A 574 18.15 -3.38 22.21
CA GLN A 574 18.16 -2.65 20.94
C GLN A 574 17.30 -1.38 21.08
N PRO A 575 17.80 -0.23 20.64
CA PRO A 575 16.98 0.97 20.56
C PRO A 575 15.94 0.81 19.45
N ILE A 576 14.81 1.51 19.61
CA ILE A 576 13.71 1.51 18.63
C ILE A 576 13.58 2.86 17.93
N MET A 577 13.00 2.84 16.75
CA MET A 577 12.44 4.01 16.06
C MET A 577 10.93 3.81 15.89
N ILE A 578 10.15 4.87 16.00
CA ILE A 578 8.70 4.85 15.79
C ILE A 578 8.38 5.72 14.57
N LYS A 579 7.60 5.17 13.65
CA LYS A 579 7.09 5.87 12.49
C LYS A 579 5.57 6.03 12.59
N VAL A 580 5.09 7.27 12.42
CA VAL A 580 3.68 7.59 12.27
C VAL A 580 3.47 8.05 10.83
N GLU A 581 2.91 7.18 10.02
CA GLU A 581 2.77 7.31 8.58
C GLU A 581 1.31 7.59 8.21
N PHE A 582 1.09 8.57 7.38
CA PHE A 582 -0.21 8.90 6.82
C PHE A 582 -0.20 8.61 5.33
N ILE A 583 -1.17 7.80 4.89
CA ILE A 583 -1.39 7.50 3.48
C ILE A 583 -2.68 8.21 3.07
N SER A 584 -2.55 9.13 2.14
CA SER A 584 -3.66 9.95 1.65
C SER A 584 -4.67 9.11 0.88
N GLY A 585 -5.95 9.26 1.20
CA GLY A 585 -7.06 8.84 0.35
C GLY A 585 -7.65 10.02 -0.44
N GLY A 586 -6.94 11.16 -0.49
CA GLY A 586 -7.46 12.42 -1.01
C GLY A 586 -8.47 13.08 -0.06
N GLY A 587 -8.42 12.74 1.23
CA GLY A 587 -9.34 13.22 2.26
C GLY A 587 -9.16 14.68 2.64
N ASN A 588 -9.31 15.00 3.92
CA ASN A 588 -9.16 16.36 4.42
C ASN A 588 -7.93 16.46 5.34
N ASN A 589 -7.62 17.66 5.82
CA ASN A 589 -6.43 17.92 6.63
C ASN A 589 -6.31 16.96 7.83
N ALA A 590 -5.08 16.58 8.13
CA ALA A 590 -4.71 15.75 9.26
C ALA A 590 -3.83 16.54 10.23
N PHE A 591 -4.05 16.33 11.53
CA PHE A 591 -3.29 16.96 12.61
C PHE A 591 -2.86 15.90 13.61
N LEU A 592 -1.63 16.03 14.13
CA LEU A 592 -1.09 15.19 15.20
C LEU A 592 -0.52 16.06 16.30
N ASP A 593 -0.69 15.62 17.56
CA ASP A 593 -0.26 16.37 18.72
C ASP A 593 -0.14 15.49 19.99
N ALA A 594 0.42 16.04 21.06
CA ALA A 594 0.49 15.42 22.38
C ALA A 594 1.06 13.98 22.33
N PHE A 595 2.18 13.82 21.64
CA PHE A 595 2.90 12.56 21.61
C PHE A 595 3.48 12.26 23.00
N ASN A 596 3.33 11.04 23.46
CA ASN A 596 3.83 10.61 24.76
C ASN A 596 4.32 9.16 24.68
N LEU A 597 5.40 8.88 25.40
CA LEU A 597 5.91 7.54 25.62
C LEU A 597 5.89 7.28 27.13
N ASP A 598 4.84 6.62 27.60
CA ASP A 598 4.68 6.22 29.00
C ASP A 598 5.57 4.99 29.25
N VAL A 599 6.58 5.14 30.10
CA VAL A 599 7.54 4.09 30.41
C VAL A 599 7.53 3.79 31.90
N THR A 600 7.25 2.54 32.24
CA THR A 600 7.58 2.01 33.56
C THR A 600 9.01 1.49 33.49
N LEU A 601 9.88 2.03 34.33
CA LEU A 601 11.27 1.56 34.40
C LEU A 601 11.33 0.26 35.20
N ASP A 602 12.17 -0.65 34.76
CA ASP A 602 12.56 -1.80 35.56
C ASP A 602 13.24 -1.27 36.81
N GLN A 603 12.74 -1.65 37.94
CA GLN A 603 13.52 -1.45 39.18
C GLN A 603 14.69 -2.41 39.03
N GLU A 604 15.90 -1.90 38.69
CA GLU A 604 17.08 -2.58 39.14
C GLU A 604 16.83 -2.83 40.65
N GLU A 605 16.45 -4.05 41.01
CA GLU A 605 16.88 -4.56 42.29
C GLU A 605 18.38 -4.33 42.25
N LEU A 606 18.82 -3.30 42.98
CA LEU A 606 20.21 -3.26 43.41
C LEU A 606 20.41 -4.66 43.98
N SER A 607 20.97 -5.54 43.17
CA SER A 607 21.31 -6.89 43.59
C SER A 607 21.92 -6.66 44.93
N ALA A 608 21.39 -7.26 45.96
CA ALA A 608 21.75 -7.04 47.33
C ALA A 608 23.18 -7.50 47.63
N ASN A 609 24.14 -6.95 46.90
CA ASN A 609 25.42 -6.59 47.42
C ASN A 609 25.09 -5.47 48.38
N SER A 610 24.58 -5.91 49.50
CA SER A 610 24.00 -5.16 50.59
C SER A 610 24.83 -3.90 50.82
N ILE A 611 24.23 -2.72 50.48
CA ILE A 611 24.69 -1.49 51.10
C ILE A 611 24.46 -1.72 52.56
N THR A 612 25.50 -1.97 53.30
CA THR A 612 25.46 -2.12 54.74
C THR A 612 25.90 -0.82 55.37
N ILE A 613 25.08 -0.35 56.32
CA ILE A 613 25.37 0.84 57.11
C ILE A 613 25.51 0.39 58.56
N PHE A 614 26.70 0.53 59.11
CA PHE A 614 26.99 0.13 60.46
C PHE A 614 27.93 1.10 61.19
N PRO A 615 27.93 1.17 62.51
CA PRO A 615 26.99 0.50 63.41
C PRO A 615 25.60 1.13 63.36
N ASN A 616 24.56 0.30 63.58
CA ASN A 616 23.19 0.80 63.68
C ASN A 616 22.56 0.16 64.95
N PRO A 617 22.27 0.90 66.00
CA PRO A 617 22.40 2.36 66.13
C PRO A 617 23.85 2.85 66.22
N SER A 618 24.08 4.11 65.80
CA SER A 618 25.38 4.76 65.76
C SER A 618 25.47 5.95 66.70
N ASN A 619 26.68 6.41 66.96
CA ASN A 619 26.94 7.69 67.65
C ASN A 619 27.14 8.85 66.68
N GLY A 620 26.63 8.74 65.47
CA GLY A 620 26.78 9.72 64.38
C GLY A 620 27.87 9.42 63.38
N LEU A 621 28.69 8.38 63.63
CA LEU A 621 29.66 7.88 62.66
C LEU A 621 29.15 6.54 62.09
N PHE A 622 29.06 6.49 60.77
CA PHE A 622 28.64 5.31 60.03
C PHE A 622 29.73 4.88 59.07
N GLN A 623 29.81 3.60 58.82
CA GLN A 623 30.54 3.01 57.70
C GLN A 623 29.55 2.49 56.68
N VAL A 624 29.77 2.81 55.42
CA VAL A 624 28.87 2.40 54.31
C VAL A 624 29.64 1.47 53.41
N GLU A 625 29.32 0.19 53.46
CA GLU A 625 29.88 -0.80 52.54
C GLU A 625 28.99 -1.01 51.32
N GLY A 626 29.52 -1.37 50.17
CA GLY A 626 28.81 -1.67 48.91
C GLY A 626 28.67 -0.48 47.96
N LEU A 627 29.21 0.71 48.32
CA LEU A 627 29.25 1.87 47.45
C LEU A 627 30.70 2.34 47.20
N PRO A 628 31.04 2.76 45.99
CA PRO A 628 32.40 3.33 45.71
C PRO A 628 32.56 4.69 46.41
N ALA A 629 33.83 4.98 46.77
CA ALA A 629 34.20 6.32 47.23
C ALA A 629 33.82 7.39 46.20
N GLY A 630 33.36 8.54 46.69
CA GLY A 630 32.88 9.63 45.84
C GLY A 630 31.37 9.51 45.47
N THR A 631 30.69 8.46 45.89
CA THR A 631 29.22 8.36 45.71
C THR A 631 28.50 9.48 46.47
N ALA A 632 27.66 10.25 45.78
CA ALA A 632 26.90 11.32 46.40
C ALA A 632 25.81 10.75 47.32
N TYR A 633 25.66 11.37 48.50
CA TYR A 633 24.60 10.99 49.44
C TYR A 633 23.78 12.19 49.90
N ARG A 634 22.55 11.93 50.37
CA ARG A 634 21.69 12.84 51.11
C ARG A 634 21.08 12.10 52.28
N ILE A 635 21.03 12.77 53.44
CA ILE A 635 20.43 12.26 54.66
C ILE A 635 19.24 13.10 55.01
N PHE A 636 18.14 12.44 55.31
CA PHE A 636 16.89 13.07 55.68
C PHE A 636 16.50 12.61 57.09
N SER A 637 15.89 13.49 57.85
CA SER A 637 15.16 13.14 59.07
C SER A 637 13.86 12.36 58.75
N ILE A 638 13.30 11.70 59.70
CA ILE A 638 12.07 10.90 59.55
C ILE A 638 10.85 11.73 59.08
N ASP A 639 10.89 13.05 59.33
CA ASP A 639 9.90 14.02 58.87
C ASP A 639 10.22 14.60 57.47
N GLY A 640 11.23 14.07 56.78
CA GLY A 640 11.59 14.43 55.39
C GLY A 640 12.46 15.68 55.26
N ARG A 641 12.96 16.26 56.34
CA ARG A 641 13.88 17.40 56.28
C ARG A 641 15.30 16.94 55.95
N GLU A 642 15.93 17.53 54.97
CA GLU A 642 17.37 17.26 54.66
C GLU A 642 18.25 17.69 55.80
N ILE A 643 19.03 16.76 56.34
CA ILE A 643 19.98 16.98 57.44
C ILE A 643 21.39 17.28 56.89
N GLN A 644 21.80 16.51 55.88
CA GLN A 644 23.14 16.58 55.33
C GLN A 644 23.18 16.01 53.90
N GLN A 645 24.08 16.58 53.09
CA GLN A 645 24.44 16.03 51.79
C GLN A 645 25.96 16.08 51.59
N GLY A 646 26.49 15.21 50.76
CA GLY A 646 27.92 15.16 50.48
C GLY A 646 28.32 14.01 49.55
N THR A 647 29.59 13.67 49.58
CA THR A 647 30.14 12.49 48.87
C THR A 647 30.86 11.60 49.87
N LEU A 648 30.77 10.27 49.71
CA LEU A 648 31.41 9.30 50.57
C LEU A 648 32.95 9.49 50.50
N ALA A 649 33.58 9.47 51.65
CA ALA A 649 35.03 9.52 51.81
C ALA A 649 35.71 8.25 51.25
N LEU A 650 37.00 8.29 51.00
CA LEU A 650 37.76 7.14 50.47
C LEU A 650 37.76 5.91 51.38
N ASP A 651 37.56 6.11 52.69
CA ASP A 651 37.42 5.04 53.67
C ASP A 651 35.98 4.59 53.89
N ALA A 652 35.05 5.03 53.06
CA ALA A 652 33.62 4.76 53.14
C ALA A 652 32.97 5.20 54.48
N SER A 653 33.64 6.08 55.23
CA SER A 653 33.07 6.64 56.49
C SER A 653 32.15 7.82 56.21
N LEU A 654 31.13 7.96 57.01
CA LEU A 654 30.13 9.03 56.96
C LEU A 654 29.88 9.55 58.37
N GLN A 655 30.26 10.81 58.62
CA GLN A 655 29.94 11.48 59.89
C GLN A 655 28.65 12.28 59.72
N VAL A 656 27.67 11.97 60.49
CA VAL A 656 26.37 12.71 60.55
C VAL A 656 26.37 13.61 61.75
N ASN A 657 26.27 14.91 61.52
CA ASN A 657 26.18 15.92 62.53
C ASN A 657 24.71 16.28 62.80
N ALA A 658 23.95 15.37 63.42
CA ALA A 658 22.59 15.63 63.87
C ALA A 658 22.58 15.90 65.37
N SER A 659 21.84 16.95 65.79
CA SER A 659 21.54 17.12 67.22
C SER A 659 20.65 15.94 67.67
N PRO A 660 20.90 15.34 68.82
CA PRO A 660 19.99 14.35 69.37
C PRO A 660 18.59 14.97 69.46
N GLY A 661 17.61 14.35 68.78
CA GLY A 661 16.19 14.75 68.90
C GLY A 661 15.56 14.27 70.15
#